data_b5ce28286beb67f78f15324252060cdf
#
_entry.id   b5ce28286beb67f78f15324252060cdf
#
_cell.length_a   1.000
_cell.length_b   1.000
_cell.length_c   1.000
_cell.angle_alpha   90.00
_cell.angle_beta   90.00
_cell.angle_gamma   90.00
#
_symmetry.space_group_name_H-M   'P 1'
#
loop_
_entity.id
_entity.type
_entity.pdbx_description
1 polymer ?
#
loop_
_entity_poly.entity_id
_entity_poly.type
_entity_poly.pdbx_seq_one_letter_code
_entity_poly.pdbx_strand_id
1 'polypeptide(L)'
;MKKKGDFTLPGEAGYEELTLKLAEKWGADVIRDSDGTVLSKEILNAGYKIYSTICLIRGHNEWAKEHMETVQQTFLMTEPVIAEKDGISIFLMKDFFEEQFKINDTPESLKYWQVFDRTTDREVPKSMWEYKKETQEVAIRGCVPWHQYTVNFLAYRIWEEISMYNHVTNNWDKEHLIPVDPRYPEVQNYLKNWLKDWCKSHSDTDVVRFTSMFYNFVWIWGSKEKNRNRFTDWGSYDFTVSLRALQDFEKIYGFSMKSEDFINQGKFHVTHMPPDEKKRIWISFIQSFVLEFGRELIDIVHQYGKKAYVFYDDSWVGIEPYNGRFREFGFDGIIKCVFSGYEVRMCAGVPVDTHEIRLHPYLFPVGLGGKPEKDVMEYWVSVRRALMRQGVERIGLGGYLHLTEDFPEFQDAVEKIADDFREIRQLHKEGKPYTIPGKVAVLHSWGSMRPWTLSGHFHETYMHDLIHVNEALSGLPLEVEFLNFEEILKCDLQEYKVIINAGREGDAWSGGKNWSDEVTALLTRWTAEGGLFIGINEPSAIPGYHQYFRMAHVLGVDYDKGDYVCHGRERIGRHLFLTDEYAEIQKVPDGKTICVVHDFKKGKGIYLSSYEYSPQNAEFLFRLICLGCGQPEVINGDHNTECAWFPKTKKLIIVNNTEEKQKAEVLVFGKKVTAELLPYEQIIKNVE
;
A
#
# COMPACT_ATOMS: atom_id res chain seq x y z
N MET A 1 34.15 11.10 -16.97
CA MET A 1 33.71 9.70 -16.95
C MET A 1 32.27 9.70 -16.46
N LYS A 2 31.28 9.33 -17.29
CA LYS A 2 29.89 9.21 -16.81
C LYS A 2 29.84 8.17 -15.70
N LYS A 3 29.15 8.49 -14.60
CA LYS A 3 28.87 7.52 -13.52
C LYS A 3 27.98 6.41 -14.10
N LYS A 4 28.38 5.16 -14.00
CA LYS A 4 27.61 4.00 -14.46
C LYS A 4 27.18 3.15 -13.28
N GLY A 5 26.01 2.53 -13.42
CA GLY A 5 25.45 1.59 -12.45
C GLY A 5 24.28 2.13 -11.63
N ASP A 6 23.72 1.24 -10.86
CA ASP A 6 22.61 1.48 -9.92
C ASP A 6 21.29 1.93 -10.60
N PHE A 7 21.15 1.71 -11.93
CA PHE A 7 19.96 2.08 -12.69
C PHE A 7 19.43 0.90 -13.52
N THR A 8 18.14 0.62 -13.40
CA THR A 8 17.43 -0.43 -14.15
C THR A 8 16.56 0.20 -15.23
N LEU A 9 16.81 -0.18 -16.49
CA LEU A 9 16.12 0.33 -17.66
C LEU A 9 15.13 -0.70 -18.21
N PRO A 10 13.89 -0.32 -18.60
CA PRO A 10 13.03 -1.19 -19.40
C PRO A 10 13.60 -1.34 -20.82
N GLY A 11 13.60 -2.57 -21.35
CA GLY A 11 14.00 -2.86 -22.73
C GLY A 11 12.85 -3.52 -23.47
N GLU A 12 12.85 -3.37 -24.80
CA GLU A 12 11.78 -3.89 -25.67
C GLU A 12 12.36 -4.39 -27.00
N ALA A 13 11.91 -5.55 -27.46
CA ALA A 13 12.18 -6.02 -28.80
C ALA A 13 11.54 -5.10 -29.86
N GLY A 14 12.29 -4.75 -30.90
CA GLY A 14 11.90 -3.77 -31.91
C GLY A 14 12.29 -2.34 -31.59
N TYR A 15 12.85 -2.08 -30.40
CA TYR A 15 13.35 -0.78 -29.94
C TYR A 15 14.80 -0.88 -29.42
N GLU A 16 15.61 -1.72 -30.06
CA GLU A 16 16.98 -2.03 -29.62
C GLU A 16 17.86 -0.79 -29.59
N GLU A 17 17.82 0.02 -30.66
CA GLU A 17 18.61 1.24 -30.76
C GLU A 17 18.26 2.24 -29.66
N LEU A 18 16.97 2.47 -29.43
CA LEU A 18 16.49 3.34 -28.36
C LEU A 18 16.90 2.81 -26.99
N THR A 19 16.73 1.50 -26.75
CA THR A 19 17.09 0.82 -25.49
C THR A 19 18.58 1.02 -25.18
N LEU A 20 19.46 0.72 -26.13
CA LEU A 20 20.91 0.83 -25.92
C LEU A 20 21.37 2.29 -25.80
N LYS A 21 20.82 3.21 -26.59
CA LYS A 21 21.08 4.64 -26.49
C LYS A 21 20.73 5.19 -25.11
N LEU A 22 19.56 4.86 -24.59
CA LEU A 22 19.11 5.33 -23.27
C LEU A 22 19.82 4.61 -22.12
N ALA A 23 20.18 3.34 -22.29
CA ALA A 23 21.01 2.63 -21.32
C ALA A 23 22.37 3.33 -21.13
N GLU A 24 23.01 3.76 -22.22
CA GLU A 24 24.24 4.55 -22.15
C GLU A 24 24.01 5.93 -21.55
N LYS A 25 22.98 6.66 -22.02
CA LYS A 25 22.65 8.02 -21.56
C LYS A 25 22.40 8.06 -20.06
N TRP A 26 21.56 7.15 -19.53
CA TRP A 26 21.20 7.10 -18.12
C TRP A 26 22.21 6.33 -17.25
N GLY A 27 23.25 5.74 -17.87
CA GLY A 27 24.26 4.96 -17.18
C GLY A 27 23.71 3.69 -16.53
N ALA A 28 22.76 3.03 -17.19
CA ALA A 28 22.19 1.78 -16.72
C ALA A 28 23.23 0.65 -16.67
N ASP A 29 23.07 -0.27 -15.74
CA ASP A 29 23.84 -1.52 -15.64
C ASP A 29 22.92 -2.76 -15.74
N VAL A 30 21.62 -2.55 -15.77
CA VAL A 30 20.59 -3.58 -15.89
C VAL A 30 19.59 -3.19 -16.96
N ILE A 31 19.23 -4.14 -17.83
CA ILE A 31 18.07 -4.07 -18.70
C ILE A 31 17.07 -5.12 -18.25
N ARG A 32 15.81 -4.73 -18.18
CA ARG A 32 14.71 -5.62 -17.81
C ARG A 32 13.67 -5.72 -18.91
N ASP A 33 13.01 -6.87 -19.01
CA ASP A 33 11.74 -6.94 -19.73
C ASP A 33 10.61 -6.22 -18.98
N SER A 34 9.52 -6.00 -19.67
CA SER A 34 8.25 -5.54 -19.09
C SER A 34 7.21 -6.65 -19.21
N ASP A 35 6.14 -6.56 -18.44
CA ASP A 35 5.03 -7.52 -18.56
C ASP A 35 4.46 -7.49 -19.99
N GLY A 36 4.41 -8.68 -20.61
CA GLY A 36 3.98 -8.84 -22.01
C GLY A 36 5.03 -8.47 -23.08
N THR A 37 6.26 -8.09 -22.71
CA THR A 37 7.38 -7.85 -23.64
C THR A 37 8.45 -8.92 -23.53
N VAL A 38 9.29 -9.02 -24.55
CA VAL A 38 10.50 -9.86 -24.58
C VAL A 38 11.70 -9.02 -24.98
N LEU A 39 12.90 -9.45 -24.56
CA LEU A 39 14.15 -8.84 -24.99
C LEU A 39 14.69 -9.57 -26.23
N SER A 40 15.18 -8.81 -27.20
CA SER A 40 15.83 -9.37 -28.38
C SER A 40 17.21 -9.93 -28.05
N LYS A 41 17.72 -10.79 -28.94
CA LYS A 41 19.08 -11.33 -28.80
C LYS A 41 20.15 -10.24 -28.83
N GLU A 42 19.91 -9.15 -29.53
CA GLU A 42 20.80 -8.00 -29.57
C GLU A 42 20.94 -7.37 -28.17
N ILE A 43 19.84 -7.13 -27.48
CA ILE A 43 19.84 -6.61 -26.11
C ILE A 43 20.48 -7.60 -25.14
N LEU A 44 20.12 -8.90 -25.23
CA LEU A 44 20.66 -9.94 -24.34
C LEU A 44 22.20 -10.06 -24.47
N ASN A 45 22.75 -9.81 -25.66
CA ASN A 45 24.20 -9.88 -25.91
C ASN A 45 24.93 -8.55 -25.72
N ALA A 46 24.25 -7.47 -25.34
CA ALA A 46 24.85 -6.14 -25.19
C ALA A 46 25.70 -5.97 -23.91
N GLY A 47 25.77 -6.99 -23.04
CA GLY A 47 26.64 -7.01 -21.86
C GLY A 47 26.06 -6.38 -20.61
N TYR A 48 24.77 -6.10 -20.58
CA TYR A 48 24.02 -5.68 -19.40
C TYR A 48 23.56 -6.88 -18.59
N LYS A 49 23.33 -6.70 -17.29
CA LYS A 49 22.59 -7.69 -16.50
C LYS A 49 21.13 -7.71 -16.94
N ILE A 50 20.55 -8.90 -16.98
CA ILE A 50 19.18 -9.12 -17.45
C ILE A 50 18.28 -9.49 -16.30
N TYR A 51 17.20 -8.71 -16.14
CA TYR A 51 16.13 -8.99 -15.20
C TYR A 51 14.89 -9.42 -15.99
N SER A 52 14.39 -10.61 -15.71
CA SER A 52 13.21 -11.15 -16.40
C SER A 52 12.03 -11.25 -15.47
N THR A 53 10.88 -10.76 -15.92
CA THR A 53 9.64 -10.69 -15.15
C THR A 53 8.79 -11.92 -15.40
N ILE A 54 8.29 -12.54 -14.36
CA ILE A 54 7.33 -13.63 -14.43
C ILE A 54 6.13 -13.36 -13.54
N CYS A 55 4.95 -13.73 -14.02
CA CYS A 55 3.76 -13.88 -13.19
C CYS A 55 3.44 -15.36 -13.07
N LEU A 56 3.72 -15.92 -11.90
CA LEU A 56 3.71 -17.37 -11.72
C LEU A 56 2.34 -18.03 -11.90
N ILE A 57 1.26 -17.33 -11.51
CA ILE A 57 -0.09 -17.91 -11.43
C ILE A 57 -0.88 -17.83 -12.74
N ARG A 58 -0.37 -17.19 -13.78
CA ARG A 58 -1.09 -16.97 -15.05
C ARG A 58 -0.20 -17.28 -16.26
N GLY A 59 -0.82 -17.32 -17.44
CA GLY A 59 -0.13 -17.73 -18.67
C GLY A 59 -0.13 -19.24 -18.85
N HIS A 60 -1.00 -19.96 -18.15
CA HIS A 60 -1.14 -21.41 -18.16
C HIS A 60 -2.55 -21.83 -18.63
N ASN A 61 -3.15 -21.09 -19.54
CA ASN A 61 -4.57 -21.24 -19.91
C ASN A 61 -4.95 -22.65 -20.37
N GLU A 62 -4.12 -23.32 -21.15
CA GLU A 62 -4.41 -24.68 -21.60
C GLU A 62 -4.53 -25.63 -20.41
N TRP A 63 -3.54 -25.59 -19.51
CA TRP A 63 -3.57 -26.40 -18.31
C TRP A 63 -4.75 -26.02 -17.39
N ALA A 64 -5.02 -24.74 -17.19
CA ALA A 64 -6.11 -24.26 -16.36
C ALA A 64 -7.49 -24.66 -16.88
N LYS A 65 -7.68 -24.71 -18.21
CA LYS A 65 -8.95 -25.17 -18.82
C LYS A 65 -9.20 -26.66 -18.59
N GLU A 66 -8.13 -27.47 -18.54
CA GLU A 66 -8.22 -28.90 -18.24
C GLU A 66 -8.43 -29.17 -16.73
N HIS A 67 -8.10 -28.20 -15.87
CA HIS A 67 -8.14 -28.30 -14.40
C HIS A 67 -8.92 -27.15 -13.77
N MET A 68 -10.11 -26.86 -14.29
CA MET A 68 -10.93 -25.70 -13.87
C MET A 68 -11.23 -25.66 -12.38
N GLU A 69 -11.28 -26.82 -11.71
CA GLU A 69 -11.48 -26.93 -10.27
C GLU A 69 -10.35 -26.30 -9.45
N THR A 70 -9.17 -26.09 -10.05
CA THR A 70 -7.98 -25.53 -9.40
C THR A 70 -7.75 -24.06 -9.71
N VAL A 71 -8.66 -23.41 -10.44
CA VAL A 71 -8.60 -21.99 -10.75
C VAL A 71 -8.95 -21.16 -9.51
N GLN A 72 -8.37 -19.99 -9.39
CA GLN A 72 -8.66 -19.08 -8.28
C GLN A 72 -10.15 -18.73 -8.21
N GLN A 73 -10.65 -18.54 -6.99
CA GLN A 73 -12.06 -18.32 -6.72
C GLN A 73 -12.25 -17.09 -5.81
N THR A 74 -13.47 -16.59 -5.78
CA THR A 74 -13.89 -15.52 -4.88
C THR A 74 -15.37 -15.67 -4.53
N PHE A 75 -15.78 -15.13 -3.38
CA PHE A 75 -17.19 -14.94 -3.11
C PHE A 75 -17.71 -13.68 -3.81
N LEU A 76 -18.89 -13.82 -4.38
CA LEU A 76 -19.66 -12.73 -4.98
C LEU A 76 -20.99 -12.56 -4.23
N MET A 77 -21.50 -11.35 -4.14
CA MET A 77 -22.82 -11.03 -3.58
C MET A 77 -23.66 -10.36 -4.67
N THR A 78 -24.87 -10.89 -4.88
CA THR A 78 -25.82 -10.25 -5.79
C THR A 78 -26.22 -8.86 -5.28
N GLU A 79 -26.69 -7.99 -6.20
CA GLU A 79 -27.38 -6.78 -5.79
C GLU A 79 -28.63 -7.13 -4.96
N PRO A 80 -29.02 -6.28 -4.00
CA PRO A 80 -30.23 -6.48 -3.22
C PRO A 80 -31.48 -6.48 -4.11
N VAL A 81 -32.32 -7.51 -3.95
CA VAL A 81 -33.61 -7.63 -4.64
C VAL A 81 -34.74 -7.51 -3.63
N ILE A 82 -35.70 -6.62 -3.92
CA ILE A 82 -36.88 -6.42 -3.06
C ILE A 82 -37.88 -7.54 -3.31
N ALA A 83 -38.33 -8.22 -2.27
CA ALA A 83 -39.42 -9.18 -2.34
C ALA A 83 -40.77 -8.45 -2.22
N GLU A 84 -41.59 -8.50 -3.27
CA GLU A 84 -42.95 -7.94 -3.21
C GLU A 84 -43.99 -8.92 -2.58
N LYS A 85 -43.61 -10.18 -2.46
CA LYS A 85 -44.43 -11.29 -1.92
C LYS A 85 -43.54 -12.29 -1.15
N ASP A 86 -44.12 -13.39 -0.70
CA ASP A 86 -43.47 -14.36 0.15
C ASP A 86 -42.39 -15.24 -0.53
N GLY A 87 -42.11 -14.98 -1.82
CA GLY A 87 -41.04 -15.67 -2.55
C GLY A 87 -40.50 -14.89 -3.70
N ILE A 88 -39.19 -15.06 -3.94
CA ILE A 88 -38.46 -14.45 -5.07
C ILE A 88 -37.46 -15.43 -5.68
N SER A 89 -37.08 -15.18 -6.94
CA SER A 89 -35.91 -15.80 -7.59
C SER A 89 -34.87 -14.74 -7.92
N ILE A 90 -33.62 -14.99 -7.56
CA ILE A 90 -32.51 -14.09 -7.81
C ILE A 90 -31.56 -14.75 -8.79
N PHE A 91 -31.38 -14.15 -9.98
CA PHE A 91 -30.40 -14.57 -10.97
C PHE A 91 -29.01 -14.12 -10.54
N LEU A 92 -28.09 -15.06 -10.36
CA LEU A 92 -26.79 -14.79 -9.71
C LEU A 92 -25.87 -13.91 -10.56
N MET A 93 -25.84 -14.12 -11.88
CA MET A 93 -24.90 -13.45 -12.77
C MET A 93 -25.42 -12.14 -13.37
N LYS A 94 -26.64 -11.71 -13.01
CA LYS A 94 -27.30 -10.51 -13.59
C LYS A 94 -26.43 -9.26 -13.66
N ASP A 95 -25.64 -9.05 -12.60
CA ASP A 95 -24.88 -7.81 -12.43
C ASP A 95 -23.36 -8.03 -12.54
N PHE A 96 -22.92 -9.25 -12.86
CA PHE A 96 -21.52 -9.61 -13.04
C PHE A 96 -21.19 -9.83 -14.52
N PHE A 97 -19.90 -9.69 -14.83
CA PHE A 97 -19.38 -9.93 -16.16
C PHE A 97 -19.10 -11.44 -16.32
N GLU A 98 -19.89 -12.10 -17.14
CA GLU A 98 -19.85 -13.56 -17.29
C GLU A 98 -18.53 -14.07 -17.89
N GLU A 99 -17.81 -13.22 -18.62
CA GLU A 99 -16.47 -13.55 -19.12
C GLU A 99 -15.40 -13.59 -18.01
N GLN A 100 -15.68 -12.95 -16.86
CA GLN A 100 -14.75 -12.92 -15.73
C GLN A 100 -15.03 -14.03 -14.72
N PHE A 101 -16.27 -14.41 -14.54
CA PHE A 101 -16.67 -15.32 -13.48
C PHE A 101 -17.51 -16.48 -14.00
N LYS A 102 -17.26 -17.67 -13.42
CA LYS A 102 -18.09 -18.86 -13.58
C LYS A 102 -18.53 -19.35 -12.22
N ILE A 103 -19.82 -19.59 -12.04
CA ILE A 103 -20.37 -20.07 -10.76
C ILE A 103 -19.73 -21.42 -10.41
N ASN A 104 -19.24 -21.55 -9.18
CA ASN A 104 -18.86 -22.84 -8.61
C ASN A 104 -20.08 -23.45 -7.91
N ASP A 105 -20.82 -24.27 -8.64
CA ASP A 105 -22.05 -24.92 -8.18
C ASP A 105 -21.86 -26.38 -7.74
N THR A 106 -20.63 -26.75 -7.39
CA THR A 106 -20.37 -28.09 -6.83
C THR A 106 -21.09 -28.28 -5.49
N PRO A 107 -21.50 -29.50 -5.12
CA PRO A 107 -22.15 -29.77 -3.84
C PRO A 107 -21.33 -29.29 -2.64
N GLU A 108 -20.00 -29.35 -2.73
CA GLU A 108 -19.05 -28.88 -1.73
C GLU A 108 -19.08 -27.36 -1.59
N SER A 109 -19.13 -26.62 -2.71
CA SER A 109 -19.21 -25.16 -2.74
C SER A 109 -20.52 -24.65 -2.15
N LEU A 110 -21.64 -25.29 -2.47
CA LEU A 110 -22.97 -24.91 -1.99
C LEU A 110 -23.10 -24.88 -0.46
N LYS A 111 -22.21 -25.57 0.26
CA LYS A 111 -22.16 -25.52 1.74
C LYS A 111 -21.74 -24.18 2.30
N TYR A 112 -21.01 -23.41 1.52
CA TYR A 112 -20.48 -22.09 1.90
C TYR A 112 -21.33 -20.94 1.40
N TRP A 113 -22.34 -21.21 0.53
CA TRP A 113 -23.25 -20.19 0.06
C TRP A 113 -24.22 -19.76 1.16
N GLN A 114 -24.56 -18.47 1.19
CA GLN A 114 -25.51 -17.91 2.16
C GLN A 114 -26.50 -16.98 1.46
N VAL A 115 -27.70 -16.93 1.96
CA VAL A 115 -28.74 -15.98 1.57
C VAL A 115 -29.04 -15.09 2.77
N PHE A 116 -29.15 -13.80 2.55
CA PHE A 116 -29.45 -12.85 3.61
C PHE A 116 -30.70 -12.01 3.30
N ASP A 117 -31.52 -11.81 4.32
CA ASP A 117 -32.45 -10.70 4.40
C ASP A 117 -31.66 -9.47 4.89
N ARG A 118 -31.31 -8.57 3.97
CA ARG A 118 -30.50 -7.39 4.27
C ARG A 118 -31.25 -6.26 5.00
N THR A 119 -32.59 -6.32 5.00
CA THR A 119 -33.38 -5.38 5.80
C THR A 119 -33.20 -5.62 7.30
N THR A 120 -33.06 -6.89 7.69
CA THR A 120 -32.83 -7.31 9.08
C THR A 120 -31.40 -7.77 9.35
N ASP A 121 -30.59 -7.86 8.32
CA ASP A 121 -29.23 -8.41 8.30
C ASP A 121 -29.17 -9.85 8.91
N ARG A 122 -30.14 -10.69 8.56
CA ARG A 122 -30.23 -12.07 9.04
C ARG A 122 -30.05 -13.08 7.92
N GLU A 123 -29.30 -14.12 8.22
CA GLU A 123 -29.18 -15.27 7.32
C GLU A 123 -30.51 -15.99 7.16
N VAL A 124 -30.92 -16.24 5.90
CA VAL A 124 -32.10 -17.04 5.57
C VAL A 124 -31.72 -18.52 5.70
N PRO A 125 -32.47 -19.30 6.49
CA PRO A 125 -32.16 -20.72 6.67
C PRO A 125 -32.05 -21.50 5.36
N LYS A 126 -31.08 -22.43 5.27
CA LYS A 126 -30.85 -23.25 4.06
C LYS A 126 -32.08 -23.94 3.53
N SER A 127 -33.01 -24.34 4.41
CA SER A 127 -34.29 -24.97 4.06
C SER A 127 -35.26 -24.05 3.32
N MET A 128 -35.02 -22.73 3.35
CA MET A 128 -35.92 -21.74 2.76
C MET A 128 -35.46 -21.29 1.37
N TRP A 129 -34.36 -21.80 0.86
CA TRP A 129 -33.87 -21.43 -0.48
C TRP A 129 -33.25 -22.63 -1.19
N GLU A 130 -33.26 -22.56 -2.54
CA GLU A 130 -32.77 -23.60 -3.43
C GLU A 130 -32.08 -22.97 -4.63
N TYR A 131 -30.90 -23.46 -5.01
CA TYR A 131 -30.24 -23.11 -6.24
C TYR A 131 -30.75 -23.96 -7.41
N LYS A 132 -31.11 -23.30 -8.50
CA LYS A 132 -31.56 -23.89 -9.76
C LYS A 132 -30.46 -23.76 -10.79
N LYS A 133 -29.78 -24.86 -11.08
CA LYS A 133 -28.62 -24.87 -11.97
C LYS A 133 -28.93 -24.42 -13.39
N GLU A 134 -30.07 -24.84 -13.93
CA GLU A 134 -30.49 -24.61 -15.31
C GLU A 134 -30.72 -23.13 -15.61
N THR A 135 -31.20 -22.38 -14.62
CA THR A 135 -31.48 -20.94 -14.73
C THR A 135 -30.47 -20.08 -14.00
N GLN A 136 -29.51 -20.69 -13.26
CA GLN A 136 -28.54 -19.99 -12.41
C GLN A 136 -29.21 -19.05 -11.40
N GLU A 137 -30.37 -19.45 -10.88
CA GLU A 137 -31.14 -18.67 -9.92
C GLU A 137 -31.16 -19.32 -8.55
N VAL A 138 -31.26 -18.49 -7.52
CA VAL A 138 -31.63 -18.92 -6.18
C VAL A 138 -33.06 -18.55 -5.90
N ALA A 139 -33.93 -19.54 -5.73
CA ALA A 139 -35.32 -19.36 -5.33
C ALA A 139 -35.40 -19.32 -3.80
N ILE A 140 -36.00 -18.27 -3.26
CA ILE A 140 -36.17 -18.03 -1.81
C ILE A 140 -37.67 -18.07 -1.50
N ARG A 141 -38.05 -18.78 -0.43
CA ARG A 141 -39.42 -18.89 0.04
C ARG A 141 -39.55 -18.27 1.43
N GLY A 142 -40.76 -17.87 1.79
CA GLY A 142 -41.04 -17.26 3.09
C GLY A 142 -40.38 -15.87 3.23
N CYS A 143 -40.23 -15.16 2.14
CA CYS A 143 -39.76 -13.80 2.16
C CYS A 143 -40.75 -12.88 2.89
N VAL A 144 -40.23 -11.94 3.66
CA VAL A 144 -41.06 -10.85 4.19
C VAL A 144 -41.23 -9.82 3.08
N PRO A 145 -42.47 -9.46 2.71
CA PRO A 145 -42.71 -8.44 1.68
C PRO A 145 -41.99 -7.12 2.00
N TRP A 146 -41.41 -6.53 0.97
CA TRP A 146 -40.64 -5.27 0.99
C TRP A 146 -39.28 -5.34 1.69
N HIS A 147 -38.83 -6.54 2.10
CA HIS A 147 -37.47 -6.74 2.51
C HIS A 147 -36.54 -6.96 1.31
N GLN A 148 -35.25 -6.66 1.51
CA GLN A 148 -34.19 -6.81 0.51
C GLN A 148 -33.43 -8.12 0.75
N TYR A 149 -33.19 -8.88 -0.29
CA TYR A 149 -32.48 -10.14 -0.23
C TYR A 149 -31.26 -10.16 -1.12
N THR A 150 -30.19 -10.77 -0.64
CA THR A 150 -28.95 -11.02 -1.41
C THR A 150 -28.55 -12.49 -1.33
N VAL A 151 -27.80 -12.94 -2.32
CA VAL A 151 -27.15 -14.25 -2.34
C VAL A 151 -25.65 -14.08 -2.39
N ASN A 152 -24.96 -14.72 -1.46
CA ASN A 152 -23.52 -14.84 -1.47
C ASN A 152 -23.16 -16.21 -2.04
N PHE A 153 -22.35 -16.27 -3.09
CA PHE A 153 -22.00 -17.50 -3.79
C PHE A 153 -20.52 -17.51 -4.19
N LEU A 154 -19.95 -18.70 -4.34
CA LEU A 154 -18.55 -18.86 -4.77
C LEU A 154 -18.48 -18.95 -6.29
N ALA A 155 -17.50 -18.26 -6.89
CA ALA A 155 -17.28 -18.25 -8.33
C ALA A 155 -15.79 -18.46 -8.65
N TYR A 156 -15.51 -19.17 -9.75
CA TYR A 156 -14.19 -19.23 -10.36
C TYR A 156 -13.89 -17.91 -11.06
N ARG A 157 -12.66 -17.43 -10.93
CA ARG A 157 -12.11 -16.30 -11.69
C ARG A 157 -11.50 -16.84 -12.98
N ILE A 158 -12.19 -16.67 -14.09
CA ILE A 158 -11.73 -17.15 -15.40
C ILE A 158 -11.06 -16.08 -16.25
N TRP A 159 -10.91 -14.89 -15.68
CA TRP A 159 -10.17 -13.79 -16.27
C TRP A 159 -9.36 -13.08 -15.16
N GLU A 160 -8.07 -13.05 -15.32
CA GLU A 160 -7.14 -12.25 -14.53
C GLU A 160 -6.70 -11.04 -15.34
N GLU A 161 -7.17 -9.86 -14.96
CA GLU A 161 -6.72 -8.61 -15.55
C GLU A 161 -5.83 -7.88 -14.56
N ILE A 162 -4.53 -8.01 -14.74
CA ILE A 162 -3.56 -7.43 -13.79
C ILE A 162 -3.08 -6.08 -14.24
N SER A 163 -3.04 -5.87 -15.54
CA SER A 163 -2.51 -4.62 -16.01
C SER A 163 -3.43 -4.04 -17.05
N MET A 164 -3.66 -2.77 -16.92
CA MET A 164 -4.20 -1.96 -18.00
C MET A 164 -3.34 -2.09 -19.28
N TYR A 165 -2.14 -2.66 -19.17
CA TYR A 165 -1.26 -2.94 -20.29
C TYR A 165 -1.88 -3.89 -21.30
N ASN A 166 -2.48 -5.00 -20.85
CA ASN A 166 -3.16 -5.91 -21.77
C ASN A 166 -4.31 -5.22 -22.47
N HIS A 167 -5.05 -4.37 -21.77
CA HIS A 167 -6.11 -3.57 -22.33
C HIS A 167 -5.62 -2.60 -23.40
N VAL A 168 -4.50 -1.93 -23.12
CA VAL A 168 -4.02 -0.84 -23.99
C VAL A 168 -3.04 -1.31 -25.05
N THR A 169 -2.14 -2.25 -24.72
CA THR A 169 -1.10 -2.72 -25.67
C THR A 169 -1.58 -3.81 -26.60
N ASN A 170 -2.58 -4.58 -26.24
CA ASN A 170 -3.06 -5.70 -27.03
C ASN A 170 -4.49 -5.52 -27.58
N ASN A 171 -5.16 -4.36 -27.35
CA ASN A 171 -6.53 -4.08 -27.76
C ASN A 171 -7.53 -5.20 -27.40
N TRP A 172 -7.28 -5.96 -26.33
CA TRP A 172 -8.03 -7.16 -25.95
C TRP A 172 -8.06 -8.27 -27.02
N ASP A 173 -7.12 -8.28 -27.94
CA ASP A 173 -7.07 -9.26 -29.03
C ASP A 173 -6.51 -10.63 -28.58
N LYS A 174 -5.94 -10.70 -27.38
CA LYS A 174 -5.43 -11.94 -26.80
C LYS A 174 -6.42 -12.55 -25.84
N GLU A 175 -6.36 -13.88 -25.73
CA GLU A 175 -7.14 -14.60 -24.74
C GLU A 175 -6.84 -14.08 -23.32
N HIS A 176 -7.90 -13.90 -22.51
CA HIS A 176 -7.74 -13.54 -21.10
C HIS A 176 -7.00 -14.63 -20.33
N LEU A 177 -6.13 -14.21 -19.43
CA LEU A 177 -5.33 -15.13 -18.64
C LEU A 177 -6.14 -15.67 -17.46
N ILE A 178 -6.06 -16.98 -17.25
CA ILE A 178 -6.78 -17.66 -16.17
C ILE A 178 -5.82 -17.86 -14.99
N PRO A 179 -6.12 -17.35 -13.79
CA PRO A 179 -5.25 -17.49 -12.64
C PRO A 179 -5.45 -18.86 -11.95
N VAL A 180 -4.38 -19.64 -11.84
CA VAL A 180 -4.39 -20.91 -11.11
C VAL A 180 -4.20 -20.67 -9.60
N ASP A 181 -4.82 -21.51 -8.75
CA ASP A 181 -4.65 -21.42 -7.31
C ASP A 181 -3.57 -22.38 -6.82
N PRO A 182 -2.42 -21.87 -6.38
CA PRO A 182 -1.32 -22.71 -5.91
C PRO A 182 -1.62 -23.45 -4.59
N ARG A 183 -2.78 -23.24 -3.99
CA ARG A 183 -3.23 -24.00 -2.83
C ARG A 183 -3.47 -25.48 -3.15
N TYR A 184 -3.74 -25.80 -4.41
CA TYR A 184 -3.92 -27.17 -4.87
C TYR A 184 -2.55 -27.85 -5.09
N PRO A 185 -2.30 -29.07 -4.53
CA PRO A 185 -1.00 -29.74 -4.67
C PRO A 185 -0.58 -30.02 -6.12
N GLU A 186 -1.54 -30.32 -6.99
CA GLU A 186 -1.31 -30.51 -8.42
C GLU A 186 -0.81 -29.23 -9.10
N VAL A 187 -1.36 -28.07 -8.72
CA VAL A 187 -0.89 -26.76 -9.19
C VAL A 187 0.52 -26.49 -8.68
N GLN A 188 0.81 -26.77 -7.41
CA GLN A 188 2.18 -26.60 -6.89
C GLN A 188 3.19 -27.41 -7.67
N ASN A 189 2.89 -28.68 -7.94
CA ASN A 189 3.78 -29.55 -8.69
C ASN A 189 3.97 -29.06 -10.13
N TYR A 190 2.89 -28.64 -10.78
CA TYR A 190 2.94 -28.04 -12.11
C TYR A 190 3.82 -26.78 -12.15
N LEU A 191 3.57 -25.82 -11.26
CA LEU A 191 4.30 -24.56 -11.21
C LEU A 191 5.78 -24.75 -10.85
N LYS A 192 6.12 -25.67 -9.95
CA LYS A 192 7.53 -26.02 -9.65
C LYS A 192 8.26 -26.56 -10.86
N ASN A 193 7.64 -27.45 -11.63
CA ASN A 193 8.22 -28.01 -12.84
C ASN A 193 8.36 -26.95 -13.94
N TRP A 194 7.31 -26.17 -14.15
CA TRP A 194 7.34 -25.04 -15.09
C TRP A 194 8.46 -24.06 -14.76
N LEU A 195 8.62 -23.67 -13.49
CA LEU A 195 9.68 -22.73 -13.08
C LEU A 195 11.09 -23.29 -13.31
N LYS A 196 11.30 -24.60 -13.07
CA LYS A 196 12.58 -25.27 -13.37
C LYS A 196 12.91 -25.20 -14.86
N ASP A 197 11.93 -25.53 -15.71
CA ASP A 197 12.12 -25.51 -17.17
C ASP A 197 12.32 -24.08 -17.68
N TRP A 198 11.58 -23.13 -17.11
CA TRP A 198 11.76 -21.71 -17.40
C TRP A 198 13.16 -21.22 -17.04
N CYS A 199 13.62 -21.47 -15.82
CA CYS A 199 14.98 -21.09 -15.38
C CYS A 199 16.09 -21.71 -16.27
N LYS A 200 15.90 -22.95 -16.71
CA LYS A 200 16.82 -23.65 -17.59
C LYS A 200 16.86 -23.04 -18.99
N SER A 201 15.72 -22.66 -19.53
CA SER A 201 15.61 -22.08 -20.89
C SER A 201 16.05 -20.61 -20.96
N HIS A 202 16.04 -19.89 -19.84
CA HIS A 202 16.42 -18.48 -19.76
C HIS A 202 17.81 -18.31 -19.11
N SER A 203 18.84 -18.89 -19.77
CA SER A 203 20.22 -18.85 -19.26
C SER A 203 20.78 -17.44 -19.11
N ASP A 204 20.31 -16.49 -19.91
CA ASP A 204 20.78 -15.10 -19.94
C ASP A 204 20.17 -14.24 -18.80
N THR A 205 19.18 -14.76 -18.07
CA THR A 205 18.56 -14.06 -16.97
C THR A 205 19.42 -14.14 -15.71
N ASP A 206 19.81 -12.99 -15.16
CA ASP A 206 20.51 -12.88 -13.87
C ASP A 206 19.52 -12.87 -12.67
N VAL A 207 18.39 -12.20 -12.85
CA VAL A 207 17.38 -12.02 -11.79
C VAL A 207 15.98 -12.37 -12.30
N VAL A 208 15.33 -13.28 -11.61
CA VAL A 208 13.91 -13.59 -11.81
C VAL A 208 13.10 -12.64 -10.96
N ARG A 209 12.19 -11.88 -11.57
CA ARG A 209 11.34 -10.90 -10.92
C ARG A 209 9.92 -11.41 -10.88
N PHE A 210 9.45 -11.80 -9.71
CA PHE A 210 8.06 -12.17 -9.50
C PHE A 210 7.18 -10.93 -9.44
N THR A 211 6.11 -10.86 -10.25
CA THR A 211 5.17 -9.72 -10.22
C THR A 211 4.39 -9.69 -8.90
N SER A 212 4.05 -10.85 -8.37
CA SER A 212 3.50 -11.06 -7.05
C SER A 212 3.71 -12.53 -6.68
N MET A 213 3.45 -12.90 -5.45
CA MET A 213 3.63 -14.28 -5.09
C MET A 213 2.41 -15.14 -5.41
N PHE A 214 1.24 -14.83 -5.42
CA PHE A 214 0.16 -15.74 -5.86
C PHE A 214 -1.16 -15.02 -6.03
N TYR A 215 -1.40 -13.97 -5.25
CA TYR A 215 -2.69 -13.29 -5.22
C TYR A 215 -2.48 -11.83 -5.60
N ASN A 216 -3.09 -11.42 -6.70
CA ASN A 216 -3.05 -10.05 -7.18
C ASN A 216 -4.32 -9.31 -6.78
N PHE A 217 -4.30 -8.00 -6.90
CA PHE A 217 -5.53 -7.22 -6.79
C PHE A 217 -6.57 -7.71 -7.81
N VAL A 218 -7.82 -7.52 -7.49
CA VAL A 218 -8.94 -7.94 -8.31
C VAL A 218 -9.86 -6.78 -8.62
N TRP A 219 -10.15 -6.60 -9.89
CA TRP A 219 -11.27 -5.80 -10.33
C TRP A 219 -12.47 -6.72 -10.56
N ILE A 220 -13.58 -6.44 -9.91
CA ILE A 220 -14.84 -7.09 -10.17
C ILE A 220 -15.61 -6.27 -11.18
N TRP A 221 -15.75 -6.80 -12.37
CA TRP A 221 -16.47 -6.15 -13.45
C TRP A 221 -17.98 -6.41 -13.37
N GLY A 222 -18.76 -5.34 -13.49
CA GLY A 222 -20.21 -5.43 -13.63
C GLY A 222 -20.63 -5.63 -15.08
N SER A 223 -21.80 -6.23 -15.27
CA SER A 223 -22.40 -6.49 -16.59
C SER A 223 -22.79 -5.22 -17.36
N LYS A 224 -22.97 -4.10 -16.65
CA LYS A 224 -23.42 -2.82 -17.23
C LYS A 224 -22.27 -1.83 -17.30
N GLU A 225 -22.17 -1.08 -18.38
CA GLU A 225 -21.11 -0.10 -18.60
C GLU A 225 -21.02 0.96 -17.47
N LYS A 226 -22.15 1.41 -16.93
CA LYS A 226 -22.20 2.36 -15.81
C LYS A 226 -21.67 1.80 -14.48
N ASN A 227 -21.66 0.47 -14.33
CA ASN A 227 -21.19 -0.24 -13.14
C ASN A 227 -20.05 -1.18 -13.48
N ARG A 228 -19.25 -0.86 -14.49
CA ARG A 228 -18.25 -1.77 -15.01
C ARG A 228 -17.18 -2.11 -13.97
N ASN A 229 -16.78 -1.15 -13.17
CA ASN A 229 -15.93 -1.40 -12.01
C ASN A 229 -16.79 -1.37 -10.75
N ARG A 230 -17.28 -2.53 -10.33
CA ARG A 230 -18.11 -2.66 -9.12
C ARG A 230 -17.27 -2.62 -7.85
N PHE A 231 -16.10 -3.20 -7.91
CA PHE A 231 -15.20 -3.31 -6.78
C PHE A 231 -13.76 -3.51 -7.26
N THR A 232 -12.84 -2.80 -6.65
CA THR A 232 -11.41 -2.98 -6.85
C THR A 232 -10.75 -3.09 -5.48
N ASP A 233 -10.04 -4.17 -5.24
CA ASP A 233 -9.27 -4.33 -4.03
C ASP A 233 -7.78 -4.48 -4.33
N TRP A 234 -7.00 -3.68 -3.66
CA TRP A 234 -5.56 -3.59 -3.83
C TRP A 234 -4.79 -4.26 -2.69
N GLY A 235 -5.46 -4.83 -1.72
CA GLY A 235 -4.79 -5.39 -0.58
C GLY A 235 -5.67 -6.23 0.35
N SER A 236 -6.81 -6.71 -0.15
CA SER A 236 -7.71 -7.53 0.65
C SER A 236 -7.37 -9.01 0.56
N TYR A 237 -7.48 -9.68 1.69
CA TYR A 237 -7.39 -11.13 1.76
C TYR A 237 -8.68 -11.83 1.28
N ASP A 238 -9.71 -11.10 0.89
CA ASP A 238 -11.00 -11.67 0.47
C ASP A 238 -10.90 -12.43 -0.85
N PHE A 239 -9.89 -12.12 -1.66
CA PHE A 239 -9.63 -12.78 -2.94
C PHE A 239 -8.66 -13.97 -2.87
N THR A 240 -8.28 -14.38 -1.67
CA THR A 240 -7.48 -15.60 -1.44
C THR A 240 -8.34 -16.84 -1.25
N VAL A 241 -9.64 -16.71 -1.42
CA VAL A 241 -10.61 -17.77 -1.19
C VAL A 241 -10.63 -18.76 -2.35
N SER A 242 -10.63 -20.03 -2.03
CA SER A 242 -11.03 -21.13 -2.91
C SER A 242 -11.66 -22.23 -2.07
N LEU A 243 -12.34 -23.16 -2.71
CA LEU A 243 -12.91 -24.31 -2.01
C LEU A 243 -11.84 -25.07 -1.22
N ARG A 244 -10.66 -25.24 -1.81
CA ARG A 244 -9.51 -25.87 -1.14
C ARG A 244 -9.04 -25.07 0.07
N ALA A 245 -8.93 -23.76 -0.07
CA ALA A 245 -8.52 -22.90 1.04
C ALA A 245 -9.50 -22.98 2.22
N LEU A 246 -10.80 -22.97 1.95
CA LEU A 246 -11.84 -23.10 2.99
C LEU A 246 -11.77 -24.44 3.72
N GLN A 247 -11.55 -25.53 2.99
CA GLN A 247 -11.42 -26.87 3.56
C GLN A 247 -10.15 -27.03 4.40
N ASP A 248 -9.01 -26.56 3.89
CA ASP A 248 -7.74 -26.59 4.61
C ASP A 248 -7.80 -25.74 5.88
N PHE A 249 -8.43 -24.56 5.81
CA PHE A 249 -8.64 -23.69 6.96
C PHE A 249 -9.46 -24.38 8.05
N GLU A 250 -10.61 -24.95 7.68
CA GLU A 250 -11.47 -25.69 8.64
C GLU A 250 -10.72 -26.86 9.28
N LYS A 251 -9.94 -27.60 8.50
CA LYS A 251 -9.12 -28.70 9.00
C LYS A 251 -8.05 -28.25 10.02
N ILE A 252 -7.45 -27.08 9.80
CA ILE A 252 -6.35 -26.57 10.66
C ILE A 252 -6.91 -25.90 11.92
N TYR A 253 -7.94 -25.10 11.79
CA TYR A 253 -8.44 -24.27 12.91
C TYR A 253 -9.68 -24.82 13.60
N GLY A 254 -10.34 -25.84 13.04
CA GLY A 254 -11.50 -26.52 13.67
C GLY A 254 -12.82 -25.76 13.57
N PHE A 255 -12.88 -24.68 12.77
CA PHE A 255 -14.11 -23.96 12.44
C PHE A 255 -14.11 -23.52 10.98
N SER A 256 -15.29 -23.35 10.40
CA SER A 256 -15.45 -22.93 9.01
C SER A 256 -15.59 -21.42 8.88
N MET A 257 -14.93 -20.85 7.86
CA MET A 257 -15.26 -19.54 7.33
C MET A 257 -16.46 -19.66 6.40
N LYS A 258 -17.34 -18.68 6.43
CA LYS A 258 -18.53 -18.61 5.57
C LYS A 258 -18.42 -17.45 4.58
N SER A 259 -19.28 -17.42 3.57
CA SER A 259 -19.26 -16.36 2.57
C SER A 259 -19.38 -14.95 3.16
N GLU A 260 -20.21 -14.77 4.20
CA GLU A 260 -20.41 -13.48 4.85
C GLU A 260 -19.19 -13.00 5.63
N ASP A 261 -18.34 -13.89 6.12
CA ASP A 261 -17.07 -13.53 6.76
C ASP A 261 -16.11 -12.82 5.78
N PHE A 262 -16.33 -12.94 4.46
CA PHE A 262 -15.60 -12.25 3.39
C PHE A 262 -16.40 -11.09 2.80
N ILE A 263 -17.67 -11.29 2.53
CA ILE A 263 -18.53 -10.29 1.88
C ILE A 263 -18.85 -9.10 2.79
N ASN A 264 -19.00 -9.32 4.09
CA ASN A 264 -19.23 -8.26 5.08
C ASN A 264 -20.31 -7.25 4.64
N GLN A 265 -21.53 -7.72 4.40
CA GLN A 265 -22.66 -6.91 3.95
C GLN A 265 -22.44 -6.19 2.58
N GLY A 266 -21.56 -6.71 1.75
CA GLY A 266 -21.16 -6.09 0.48
C GLY A 266 -20.07 -5.02 0.60
N LYS A 267 -19.57 -4.76 1.82
CA LYS A 267 -18.46 -3.83 2.05
C LYS A 267 -17.11 -4.48 1.80
N PHE A 268 -17.06 -5.81 1.82
CA PHE A 268 -15.84 -6.60 1.88
C PHE A 268 -14.94 -6.18 3.06
N HIS A 269 -13.85 -6.86 3.28
CA HIS A 269 -12.88 -6.43 4.29
C HIS A 269 -11.76 -5.65 3.60
N VAL A 270 -12.14 -4.56 2.94
CA VAL A 270 -11.16 -3.64 2.36
C VAL A 270 -10.22 -3.13 3.45
N THR A 271 -9.02 -2.86 3.06
CA THR A 271 -7.90 -2.63 3.98
C THR A 271 -8.01 -1.39 4.85
N HIS A 272 -8.91 -0.50 4.56
CA HIS A 272 -9.22 0.63 5.46
C HIS A 272 -10.11 0.23 6.66
N MET A 273 -10.61 -1.01 6.74
CA MET A 273 -11.41 -1.51 7.86
C MET A 273 -10.57 -2.35 8.82
N PRO A 274 -10.74 -2.18 10.14
CA PRO A 274 -10.07 -3.04 11.11
C PRO A 274 -10.48 -4.52 10.91
N PRO A 275 -9.54 -5.46 10.84
CA PRO A 275 -9.88 -6.87 10.76
C PRO A 275 -10.49 -7.34 12.07
N ASP A 276 -11.51 -8.19 11.99
CA ASP A 276 -12.02 -8.93 13.14
C ASP A 276 -11.12 -10.15 13.46
N GLU A 277 -11.45 -10.89 14.52
CA GLU A 277 -10.66 -12.04 14.96
C GLU A 277 -10.58 -13.15 13.90
N LYS A 278 -11.69 -13.48 13.25
CA LYS A 278 -11.70 -14.51 12.19
C LYS A 278 -10.83 -14.08 11.00
N LYS A 279 -10.92 -12.80 10.62
CA LYS A 279 -10.12 -12.25 9.52
C LYS A 279 -8.63 -12.27 9.84
N ARG A 280 -8.22 -11.98 11.08
CA ARG A 280 -6.81 -12.08 11.51
C ARG A 280 -6.29 -13.52 11.40
N ILE A 281 -7.11 -14.51 11.80
CA ILE A 281 -6.76 -15.93 11.67
C ILE A 281 -6.63 -16.29 10.18
N TRP A 282 -7.55 -15.83 9.32
CA TRP A 282 -7.46 -16.04 7.87
C TRP A 282 -6.21 -15.42 7.27
N ILE A 283 -5.88 -14.17 7.65
CA ILE A 283 -4.65 -13.49 7.23
C ILE A 283 -3.42 -14.33 7.58
N SER A 284 -3.33 -14.82 8.82
CA SER A 284 -2.22 -15.68 9.28
C SER A 284 -2.14 -17.00 8.51
N PHE A 285 -3.29 -17.58 8.18
CA PHE A 285 -3.38 -18.80 7.37
C PHE A 285 -2.84 -18.59 5.95
N ILE A 286 -3.21 -17.49 5.31
CA ILE A 286 -2.70 -17.13 3.98
C ILE A 286 -1.21 -16.81 4.03
N GLN A 287 -0.77 -16.02 5.01
CA GLN A 287 0.64 -15.64 5.17
C GLN A 287 1.54 -16.88 5.32
N SER A 288 1.14 -17.86 6.13
CA SER A 288 1.90 -19.08 6.31
C SER A 288 2.04 -19.86 5.01
N PHE A 289 0.97 -19.99 4.26
CA PHE A 289 0.98 -20.69 2.98
C PHE A 289 1.87 -20.00 1.94
N VAL A 290 1.71 -18.68 1.80
CA VAL A 290 2.48 -17.90 0.81
C VAL A 290 3.98 -17.97 1.13
N LEU A 291 4.33 -17.90 2.41
CA LEU A 291 5.72 -18.04 2.84
C LEU A 291 6.29 -19.43 2.52
N GLU A 292 5.58 -20.50 2.91
CA GLU A 292 6.06 -21.86 2.74
C GLU A 292 6.27 -22.22 1.26
N PHE A 293 5.25 -21.99 0.43
CA PHE A 293 5.37 -22.31 -0.99
C PHE A 293 6.25 -21.31 -1.75
N GLY A 294 6.20 -20.02 -1.39
CA GLY A 294 7.08 -19.00 -1.98
C GLY A 294 8.56 -19.33 -1.78
N ARG A 295 8.94 -19.79 -0.58
CA ARG A 295 10.31 -20.22 -0.28
C ARG A 295 10.78 -21.38 -1.18
N GLU A 296 9.93 -22.39 -1.39
CA GLU A 296 10.26 -23.50 -2.30
C GLU A 296 10.57 -23.02 -3.74
N LEU A 297 9.83 -22.01 -4.21
CA LEU A 297 10.02 -21.45 -5.55
C LEU A 297 11.31 -20.63 -5.64
N ILE A 298 11.63 -19.86 -4.61
CA ILE A 298 12.87 -19.08 -4.54
C ILE A 298 14.08 -20.03 -4.50
N ASP A 299 14.01 -21.11 -3.73
CA ASP A 299 15.05 -22.16 -3.69
C ASP A 299 15.27 -22.77 -5.09
N ILE A 300 14.22 -22.96 -5.88
CA ILE A 300 14.35 -23.39 -7.27
C ILE A 300 15.14 -22.37 -8.10
N VAL A 301 14.79 -21.07 -8.01
CA VAL A 301 15.52 -20.02 -8.74
C VAL A 301 17.00 -20.01 -8.37
N HIS A 302 17.32 -20.13 -7.08
CA HIS A 302 18.70 -20.18 -6.58
C HIS A 302 19.48 -21.43 -7.07
N GLN A 303 18.83 -22.60 -7.20
CA GLN A 303 19.43 -23.80 -7.75
C GLN A 303 19.95 -23.63 -9.19
N TYR A 304 19.38 -22.69 -9.95
CA TYR A 304 19.85 -22.33 -11.30
C TYR A 304 20.82 -21.14 -11.29
N GLY A 305 21.34 -20.74 -10.13
CA GLY A 305 22.33 -19.66 -9.99
C GLY A 305 21.78 -18.26 -10.25
N LYS A 306 20.47 -18.10 -10.24
CA LYS A 306 19.79 -16.82 -10.46
C LYS A 306 19.37 -16.20 -9.12
N LYS A 307 19.21 -14.88 -9.09
CA LYS A 307 18.62 -14.16 -7.97
C LYS A 307 17.11 -14.07 -8.13
N ALA A 308 16.40 -13.98 -6.98
CA ALA A 308 14.95 -13.84 -6.91
C ALA A 308 14.56 -12.49 -6.32
N TYR A 309 13.83 -11.69 -7.07
CA TYR A 309 13.24 -10.45 -6.61
C TYR A 309 11.71 -10.53 -6.67
N VAL A 310 11.03 -9.74 -5.86
CA VAL A 310 9.57 -9.63 -5.92
C VAL A 310 9.16 -8.16 -5.99
N PHE A 311 8.04 -7.89 -6.66
CA PHE A 311 7.39 -6.60 -6.55
C PHE A 311 6.81 -6.45 -5.13
N TYR A 312 7.21 -5.39 -4.46
CA TYR A 312 6.75 -5.00 -3.14
C TYR A 312 5.81 -3.80 -3.26
N ASP A 313 4.74 -4.00 -4.02
CA ASP A 313 3.79 -2.98 -4.37
C ASP A 313 2.49 -3.20 -3.57
N ASP A 314 1.99 -2.20 -2.89
CA ASP A 314 0.75 -2.29 -2.12
C ASP A 314 -0.47 -2.48 -3.01
N SER A 315 -0.43 -1.98 -4.23
CA SER A 315 -1.49 -2.18 -5.21
C SER A 315 -1.60 -3.62 -5.73
N TRP A 316 -0.58 -4.47 -5.51
CA TRP A 316 -0.53 -5.82 -6.10
C TRP A 316 -0.31 -6.93 -5.08
N VAL A 317 0.22 -6.60 -3.92
CA VAL A 317 0.76 -7.57 -2.96
C VAL A 317 0.37 -7.25 -1.51
N GLY A 318 -0.70 -6.50 -1.30
CA GLY A 318 -1.21 -6.23 0.05
C GLY A 318 -1.64 -7.47 0.80
N ILE A 319 -1.77 -8.59 0.07
CA ILE A 319 -2.25 -9.87 0.57
C ILE A 319 -1.12 -10.74 1.10
N GLU A 320 0.08 -10.62 0.56
CA GLU A 320 1.21 -11.47 0.91
C GLU A 320 1.76 -11.15 2.30
N PRO A 321 2.46 -12.10 2.92
CA PRO A 321 2.96 -11.97 4.28
C PRO A 321 4.24 -11.15 4.38
N TYR A 322 4.29 -9.98 3.79
CA TYR A 322 5.44 -9.09 3.84
C TYR A 322 5.52 -8.36 5.18
N ASN A 323 5.66 -9.13 6.23
CA ASN A 323 5.82 -8.68 7.61
C ASN A 323 7.21 -9.05 8.16
N GLY A 324 7.34 -9.16 9.47
CA GLY A 324 8.59 -9.53 10.15
C GLY A 324 9.22 -10.86 9.71
N ARG A 325 8.48 -11.74 9.02
CA ARG A 325 8.97 -13.02 8.48
C ARG A 325 9.49 -12.91 7.03
N PHE A 326 9.55 -11.73 6.44
CA PHE A 326 9.95 -11.55 5.03
C PHE A 326 11.31 -12.19 4.71
N ARG A 327 12.28 -12.13 5.62
CA ARG A 327 13.60 -12.78 5.43
C ARG A 327 13.54 -14.27 5.21
N GLU A 328 12.50 -14.94 5.71
CA GLU A 328 12.35 -16.39 5.61
C GLU A 328 12.03 -16.85 4.18
N PHE A 329 11.56 -15.95 3.30
CA PHE A 329 11.39 -16.26 1.88
C PHE A 329 12.72 -16.54 1.17
N GLY A 330 13.78 -15.82 1.53
CA GLY A 330 15.07 -15.89 0.86
C GLY A 330 15.18 -15.01 -0.39
N PHE A 331 14.31 -14.01 -0.57
CA PHE A 331 14.46 -13.03 -1.64
C PHE A 331 15.77 -12.26 -1.52
N ASP A 332 16.46 -12.07 -2.65
CA ASP A 332 17.67 -11.24 -2.75
C ASP A 332 17.36 -9.75 -2.85
N GLY A 333 16.17 -9.43 -3.32
CA GLY A 333 15.75 -8.04 -3.49
C GLY A 333 14.26 -7.85 -3.69
N ILE A 334 13.85 -6.59 -3.64
CA ILE A 334 12.49 -6.15 -3.93
C ILE A 334 12.48 -5.02 -4.95
N ILE A 335 11.32 -4.85 -5.58
CA ILE A 335 11.05 -3.76 -6.50
C ILE A 335 9.77 -3.09 -6.05
N LYS A 336 9.79 -1.75 -5.90
CA LYS A 336 8.64 -0.96 -5.52
C LYS A 336 8.39 0.15 -6.53
N CYS A 337 7.19 0.22 -7.06
CA CYS A 337 6.73 1.40 -7.80
C CYS A 337 6.51 2.54 -6.82
N VAL A 338 7.01 3.73 -7.12
CA VAL A 338 6.96 4.87 -6.21
C VAL A 338 6.46 6.14 -6.91
N PHE A 339 5.55 6.83 -6.26
CA PHE A 339 5.07 8.16 -6.61
C PHE A 339 5.34 9.17 -5.49
N SER A 340 5.65 8.69 -4.30
CA SER A 340 5.69 9.45 -3.06
C SER A 340 6.83 9.01 -2.16
N GLY A 341 7.14 9.83 -1.16
CA GLY A 341 8.22 9.56 -0.22
C GLY A 341 7.92 8.39 0.73
N TYR A 342 6.68 8.23 1.19
CA TYR A 342 6.34 7.13 2.08
C TYR A 342 6.51 5.76 1.40
N GLU A 343 6.29 5.65 0.10
CA GLU A 343 6.52 4.42 -0.66
C GLU A 343 8.01 4.07 -0.74
N VAL A 344 8.88 5.06 -0.84
CA VAL A 344 10.34 4.87 -0.74
C VAL A 344 10.72 4.31 0.64
N ARG A 345 10.16 4.87 1.72
CA ARG A 345 10.40 4.39 3.08
C ARG A 345 9.90 2.96 3.29
N MET A 346 8.74 2.62 2.69
CA MET A 346 8.23 1.25 2.69
C MET A 346 9.20 0.29 2.01
N CYS A 347 9.71 0.66 0.83
CA CYS A 347 10.72 -0.12 0.12
C CYS A 347 11.98 -0.31 0.98
N ALA A 348 12.56 0.79 1.42
CA ALA A 348 13.83 0.79 2.16
C ALA A 348 13.76 0.07 3.52
N GLY A 349 12.58 -0.11 4.09
CA GLY A 349 12.35 -0.81 5.36
C GLY A 349 12.32 -2.34 5.24
N VAL A 350 12.29 -2.91 4.03
CA VAL A 350 12.22 -4.36 3.84
C VAL A 350 13.59 -5.01 4.07
N PRO A 351 13.69 -6.11 4.82
CA PRO A 351 14.97 -6.73 5.17
C PRO A 351 15.50 -7.62 4.03
N VAL A 352 16.00 -7.02 2.95
CA VAL A 352 16.65 -7.66 1.79
C VAL A 352 17.96 -6.97 1.45
N ASP A 353 18.75 -7.57 0.55
CA ASP A 353 20.04 -7.02 0.13
C ASP A 353 19.91 -5.89 -0.90
N THR A 354 18.89 -5.94 -1.74
CA THR A 354 18.71 -4.96 -2.81
C THR A 354 17.29 -4.40 -2.80
N HIS A 355 17.19 -3.08 -2.62
CA HIS A 355 15.95 -2.34 -2.76
C HIS A 355 16.01 -1.56 -4.07
N GLU A 356 15.08 -1.84 -4.97
CA GLU A 356 14.92 -1.12 -6.23
C GLU A 356 13.61 -0.33 -6.21
N ILE A 357 13.71 0.98 -6.40
CA ILE A 357 12.54 1.81 -6.63
C ILE A 357 12.36 2.06 -8.13
N ARG A 358 11.13 2.07 -8.60
CA ARG A 358 10.76 2.44 -9.96
C ARG A 358 10.06 3.79 -9.93
N LEU A 359 10.73 4.77 -10.46
CA LEU A 359 10.15 6.10 -10.65
C LEU A 359 9.25 6.09 -11.88
N HIS A 360 8.17 6.88 -11.84
CA HIS A 360 7.19 6.98 -12.91
C HIS A 360 6.74 5.60 -13.44
N PRO A 361 6.08 4.78 -12.57
CA PRO A 361 5.83 3.36 -12.87
C PRO A 361 4.89 3.13 -14.05
N TYR A 362 4.04 4.10 -14.38
CA TYR A 362 3.01 3.99 -15.39
C TYR A 362 3.29 4.87 -16.61
N LEU A 363 4.23 4.43 -17.45
CA LEU A 363 4.32 4.91 -18.82
C LEU A 363 3.26 4.18 -19.63
N PHE A 364 2.01 4.58 -19.48
CA PHE A 364 0.93 4.02 -20.29
C PHE A 364 0.96 4.56 -21.72
N PRO A 365 0.43 3.83 -22.71
CA PRO A 365 0.39 4.27 -24.08
C PRO A 365 -0.32 5.61 -24.32
N VAL A 366 -1.17 6.03 -23.39
CA VAL A 366 -1.82 7.36 -23.39
C VAL A 366 -1.11 8.36 -22.48
N GLY A 367 0.00 7.98 -21.86
CA GLY A 367 0.37 8.52 -20.57
C GLY A 367 1.52 9.51 -20.49
N LEU A 368 2.33 9.75 -21.54
CA LEU A 368 3.25 10.89 -21.53
C LEU A 368 2.63 12.10 -22.23
N GLY A 369 1.37 12.40 -21.92
CA GLY A 369 0.73 13.61 -22.41
C GLY A 369 1.25 14.85 -21.66
N GLY A 370 1.10 16.04 -22.26
CA GLY A 370 1.44 17.29 -21.59
C GLY A 370 2.94 17.55 -21.47
N LYS A 371 3.45 17.64 -20.23
CA LYS A 371 4.86 17.93 -19.90
C LYS A 371 5.43 16.83 -19.01
N PRO A 372 5.77 15.67 -19.55
CA PRO A 372 6.23 14.51 -18.76
C PRO A 372 7.55 14.78 -18.01
N GLU A 373 8.39 15.68 -18.50
CA GLU A 373 9.57 16.15 -17.79
C GLU A 373 9.22 16.85 -16.47
N LYS A 374 8.12 17.59 -16.43
CA LYS A 374 7.64 18.24 -15.22
C LYS A 374 7.05 17.21 -14.26
N ASP A 375 6.20 16.32 -14.75
CA ASP A 375 5.56 15.28 -13.93
C ASP A 375 6.60 14.38 -13.25
N VAL A 376 7.64 13.94 -13.98
CA VAL A 376 8.69 13.11 -13.39
C VAL A 376 9.53 13.87 -12.35
N MET A 377 9.72 15.17 -12.52
CA MET A 377 10.42 16.00 -11.54
C MET A 377 9.58 16.22 -10.27
N GLU A 378 8.27 16.36 -10.38
CA GLU A 378 7.37 16.43 -9.22
C GLU A 378 7.41 15.12 -8.40
N TYR A 379 7.36 13.95 -9.05
CA TYR A 379 7.56 12.66 -8.36
C TYR A 379 8.96 12.57 -7.75
N TRP A 380 9.99 13.02 -8.47
CA TRP A 380 11.36 13.01 -7.96
C TRP A 380 11.52 13.84 -6.68
N VAL A 381 10.87 14.99 -6.59
CA VAL A 381 10.90 15.82 -5.36
C VAL A 381 10.44 15.01 -4.15
N SER A 382 9.29 14.36 -4.22
CA SER A 382 8.76 13.53 -3.11
C SER A 382 9.67 12.34 -2.81
N VAL A 383 10.11 11.63 -3.83
CA VAL A 383 11.00 10.46 -3.73
C VAL A 383 12.36 10.86 -3.14
N ARG A 384 12.97 11.95 -3.62
CA ARG A 384 14.26 12.47 -3.17
C ARG A 384 14.25 12.84 -1.68
N ARG A 385 13.17 13.46 -1.20
CA ARG A 385 12.99 13.80 0.22
C ARG A 385 13.16 12.58 1.12
N ALA A 386 12.49 11.50 0.79
CA ALA A 386 12.59 10.24 1.54
C ALA A 386 13.95 9.56 1.38
N LEU A 387 14.53 9.57 0.17
CA LEU A 387 15.88 9.04 -0.10
C LEU A 387 16.95 9.71 0.73
N MET A 388 16.84 11.02 0.98
CA MET A 388 17.76 11.72 1.87
C MET A 388 17.72 11.22 3.32
N ARG A 389 16.62 10.56 3.74
CA ARG A 389 16.45 9.99 5.09
C ARG A 389 16.84 8.52 5.16
N GLN A 390 16.54 7.77 4.10
CA GLN A 390 16.85 6.35 4.02
C GLN A 390 17.16 5.97 2.57
N GLY A 391 18.37 5.47 2.33
CA GLY A 391 18.82 5.10 1.00
C GLY A 391 18.28 3.75 0.56
N VAL A 392 18.25 3.57 -0.76
CA VAL A 392 18.01 2.30 -1.45
C VAL A 392 19.15 2.02 -2.43
N GLU A 393 19.26 0.78 -2.92
CA GLU A 393 20.41 0.36 -3.74
C GLU A 393 20.26 0.74 -5.20
N ARG A 394 19.02 0.82 -5.71
CA ARG A 394 18.79 1.00 -7.15
C ARG A 394 17.59 1.90 -7.41
N ILE A 395 17.66 2.59 -8.53
CA ILE A 395 16.53 3.29 -9.14
C ILE A 395 16.32 2.78 -10.56
N GLY A 396 15.10 2.80 -11.04
CA GLY A 396 14.75 2.47 -12.40
C GLY A 396 13.54 3.25 -12.89
N LEU A 397 13.25 3.08 -14.16
CA LEU A 397 12.05 3.62 -14.78
C LEU A 397 11.01 2.52 -14.93
N GLY A 398 9.73 2.85 -14.71
CA GLY A 398 8.61 1.94 -14.96
C GLY A 398 8.13 1.97 -16.42
N GLY A 399 7.18 1.10 -16.75
CA GLY A 399 6.48 1.12 -18.04
C GLY A 399 7.31 0.69 -19.27
N TYR A 400 6.96 1.28 -20.40
CA TYR A 400 7.50 0.95 -21.72
C TYR A 400 8.41 2.07 -22.26
N LEU A 401 9.58 1.71 -22.75
CA LEU A 401 10.60 2.67 -23.14
C LEU A 401 10.24 3.44 -24.42
N HIS A 402 9.57 2.79 -25.38
CA HIS A 402 9.18 3.44 -26.63
C HIS A 402 8.31 4.69 -26.44
N LEU A 403 7.54 4.73 -25.34
CA LEU A 403 6.71 5.91 -25.02
C LEU A 403 7.53 7.16 -24.72
N THR A 404 8.84 7.03 -24.50
CA THR A 404 9.74 8.16 -24.21
C THR A 404 10.40 8.74 -25.47
N GLU A 405 10.21 8.13 -26.65
CA GLU A 405 10.96 8.45 -27.88
C GLU A 405 10.78 9.90 -28.29
N ASP A 406 9.54 10.40 -28.25
CA ASP A 406 9.18 11.75 -28.67
C ASP A 406 9.39 12.83 -27.57
N PHE A 407 9.98 12.46 -26.42
CA PHE A 407 10.13 13.37 -25.27
C PHE A 407 11.58 13.52 -24.80
N PRO A 408 12.43 14.23 -25.57
CA PRO A 408 13.85 14.38 -25.22
C PRO A 408 14.08 15.09 -23.90
N GLU A 409 13.24 16.07 -23.52
CA GLU A 409 13.32 16.77 -22.24
C GLU A 409 13.04 15.83 -21.05
N PHE A 410 12.12 14.88 -21.21
CA PHE A 410 11.90 13.83 -20.23
C PHE A 410 13.12 12.92 -20.11
N GLN A 411 13.73 12.54 -21.24
CA GLN A 411 14.95 11.72 -21.21
C GLN A 411 16.11 12.45 -20.50
N ASP A 412 16.23 13.79 -20.66
CA ASP A 412 17.23 14.60 -19.97
C ASP A 412 16.92 14.70 -18.45
N ALA A 413 15.64 14.85 -18.09
CA ALA A 413 15.21 14.84 -16.69
C ALA A 413 15.56 13.53 -15.98
N VAL A 414 15.32 12.39 -16.65
CA VAL A 414 15.68 11.06 -16.11
C VAL A 414 17.19 10.89 -15.96
N GLU A 415 18.00 11.40 -16.89
CA GLU A 415 19.48 11.40 -16.77
C GLU A 415 19.92 12.15 -15.51
N LYS A 416 19.37 13.35 -15.29
CA LYS A 416 19.64 14.16 -14.10
C LYS A 416 19.24 13.42 -12.82
N ILE A 417 18.04 12.85 -12.79
CA ILE A 417 17.54 12.08 -11.64
C ILE A 417 18.46 10.90 -11.32
N ALA A 418 18.92 10.16 -12.34
CA ALA A 418 19.84 9.04 -12.14
C ALA A 418 21.17 9.49 -11.52
N ASP A 419 21.68 10.66 -11.90
CA ASP A 419 22.92 11.22 -11.33
C ASP A 419 22.70 11.73 -9.89
N ASP A 420 21.62 12.47 -9.63
CA ASP A 420 21.24 12.91 -8.28
C ASP A 420 21.06 11.71 -7.33
N PHE A 421 20.41 10.65 -7.79
CA PHE A 421 20.25 9.41 -7.04
C PHE A 421 21.59 8.78 -6.64
N ARG A 422 22.54 8.67 -7.58
CA ARG A 422 23.86 8.08 -7.30
C ARG A 422 24.63 8.89 -6.25
N GLU A 423 24.48 10.21 -6.24
CA GLU A 423 25.08 11.06 -5.21
C GLU A 423 24.49 10.82 -3.82
N ILE A 424 23.15 10.74 -3.71
CA ILE A 424 22.47 10.42 -2.46
C ILE A 424 22.88 9.02 -1.98
N ARG A 425 22.87 8.05 -2.88
CA ARG A 425 23.29 6.69 -2.56
C ARG A 425 24.73 6.62 -2.06
N GLN A 426 25.65 7.40 -2.65
CA GLN A 426 27.03 7.46 -2.18
C GLN A 426 27.12 8.00 -0.74
N LEU A 427 26.32 9.00 -0.40
CA LEU A 427 26.25 9.51 0.99
C LEU A 427 25.82 8.42 1.98
N HIS A 428 24.79 7.63 1.62
CA HIS A 428 24.31 6.53 2.46
C HIS A 428 25.33 5.37 2.61
N LYS A 429 26.12 5.09 1.59
CA LYS A 429 27.23 4.13 1.68
C LYS A 429 28.31 4.58 2.69
N GLU A 430 28.50 5.88 2.80
CA GLU A 430 29.50 6.48 3.68
C GLU A 430 28.99 6.66 5.12
N GLY A 431 27.68 6.78 5.34
CA GLY A 431 27.09 6.94 6.67
C GLY A 431 25.56 7.14 6.65
N LYS A 432 24.98 7.21 7.84
CA LYS A 432 23.56 7.50 8.02
C LYS A 432 23.34 9.02 8.17
N PRO A 433 22.21 9.55 7.71
CA PRO A 433 21.85 10.94 7.95
C PRO A 433 21.48 11.17 9.42
N TYR A 434 21.59 12.41 9.85
CA TYR A 434 21.16 12.85 11.17
C TYR A 434 19.62 12.69 11.30
N THR A 435 19.20 12.19 12.46
CA THR A 435 17.80 12.20 12.93
C THR A 435 17.75 12.83 14.32
N ILE A 436 16.66 13.48 14.66
CA ILE A 436 16.47 13.97 16.04
C ILE A 436 16.32 12.79 16.99
N PRO A 437 16.76 12.92 18.25
CA PRO A 437 16.59 11.86 19.23
C PRO A 437 15.12 11.58 19.54
N GLY A 438 14.77 10.32 19.73
CA GLY A 438 13.44 9.87 20.11
C GLY A 438 12.64 9.31 18.92
N LYS A 439 11.83 8.28 19.21
CA LYS A 439 11.01 7.61 18.22
C LYS A 439 9.61 8.22 18.16
N VAL A 440 9.05 8.20 16.95
CA VAL A 440 7.66 8.57 16.65
C VAL A 440 6.91 7.31 16.26
N ALA A 441 5.80 7.00 16.93
CA ALA A 441 4.93 5.89 16.56
C ALA A 441 3.68 6.38 15.83
N VAL A 442 3.26 5.65 14.79
CA VAL A 442 1.97 5.82 14.12
C VAL A 442 1.10 4.60 14.40
N LEU A 443 -0.11 4.81 14.92
CA LEU A 443 -1.00 3.71 15.30
C LEU A 443 -1.81 3.19 14.13
N HIS A 444 -2.05 1.88 14.12
CA HIS A 444 -2.96 1.20 13.20
C HIS A 444 -3.54 -0.07 13.82
N SER A 445 -4.57 -0.67 13.21
CA SER A 445 -5.24 -1.88 13.72
C SER A 445 -5.13 -3.11 12.81
N TRP A 446 -4.27 -3.09 11.80
CA TRP A 446 -4.15 -4.18 10.82
C TRP A 446 -3.26 -5.35 11.27
N GLY A 447 -2.77 -5.37 12.50
CA GLY A 447 -1.88 -6.45 12.95
C GLY A 447 -0.55 -6.42 12.17
N SER A 448 -0.21 -7.51 11.50
CA SER A 448 1.08 -7.66 10.81
C SER A 448 1.13 -6.97 9.44
N MET A 449 0.89 -5.68 9.38
CA MET A 449 1.12 -4.90 8.16
C MET A 449 2.59 -4.56 7.94
N ARG A 450 2.93 -4.33 6.68
CA ARG A 450 4.21 -3.71 6.31
C ARG A 450 4.29 -2.30 6.89
N PRO A 451 5.44 -1.89 7.43
CA PRO A 451 5.65 -0.48 7.79
C PRO A 451 5.39 0.45 6.59
N TRP A 452 4.84 1.62 6.84
CA TRP A 452 4.50 2.63 5.83
C TRP A 452 3.39 2.23 4.85
N THR A 453 2.80 1.06 4.98
CA THR A 453 1.73 0.61 4.09
C THR A 453 0.45 1.37 4.37
N LEU A 454 -0.15 1.85 3.30
CA LEU A 454 -1.51 2.37 3.27
C LEU A 454 -2.42 1.40 2.54
N SER A 455 -2.29 0.12 2.81
CA SER A 455 -2.95 -0.93 2.05
C SER A 455 -4.39 -0.58 1.68
N GLY A 456 -4.83 -1.05 0.54
CA GLY A 456 -6.11 -0.76 -0.02
C GLY A 456 -6.10 0.44 -0.94
N HIS A 457 -7.22 1.05 -1.09
CA HIS A 457 -7.49 2.10 -2.05
C HIS A 457 -6.89 3.45 -1.59
N PHE A 458 -5.60 3.64 -1.77
CA PHE A 458 -4.91 4.88 -1.42
C PHE A 458 -5.46 6.12 -2.17
N HIS A 459 -6.18 5.92 -3.26
CA HIS A 459 -6.89 6.97 -3.99
C HIS A 459 -8.32 7.21 -3.46
N GLU A 460 -8.77 6.46 -2.46
CA GLU A 460 -10.05 6.72 -1.82
C GLU A 460 -9.96 7.81 -0.76
N THR A 461 -11.01 8.63 -0.71
CA THR A 461 -11.01 9.90 0.00
C THR A 461 -10.88 9.82 1.52
N TYR A 462 -11.23 8.70 2.15
CA TYR A 462 -11.14 8.65 3.63
C TYR A 462 -9.75 8.37 4.16
N MET A 463 -8.79 8.04 3.32
CA MET A 463 -7.41 7.78 3.75
C MET A 463 -6.50 8.99 3.52
N HIS A 464 -7.04 10.08 3.02
CA HIS A 464 -6.26 11.26 2.64
C HIS A 464 -5.42 11.81 3.78
N ASP A 465 -5.98 11.99 4.97
CA ASP A 465 -5.22 12.53 6.10
C ASP A 465 -3.99 11.67 6.41
N LEU A 466 -4.16 10.35 6.41
CA LEU A 466 -3.08 9.42 6.71
C LEU A 466 -2.02 9.38 5.60
N ILE A 467 -2.43 9.40 4.33
CA ILE A 467 -1.51 9.50 3.19
C ILE A 467 -0.65 10.75 3.34
N HIS A 468 -1.25 11.89 3.63
CA HIS A 468 -0.56 13.15 3.80
C HIS A 468 0.33 13.18 5.04
N VAL A 469 -0.09 12.56 6.15
CA VAL A 469 0.76 12.41 7.35
C VAL A 469 1.98 11.56 7.03
N ASN A 470 1.80 10.41 6.39
CA ASN A 470 2.92 9.53 6.03
C ASN A 470 3.87 10.21 5.02
N GLU A 471 3.33 10.96 4.05
CA GLU A 471 4.16 11.73 3.14
C GLU A 471 5.00 12.78 3.87
N ALA A 472 4.42 13.53 4.80
CA ALA A 472 5.17 14.48 5.62
C ALA A 472 6.28 13.77 6.41
N LEU A 473 5.93 12.73 7.16
CA LEU A 473 6.86 11.99 8.01
C LEU A 473 8.03 11.38 7.22
N SER A 474 7.78 10.93 5.98
CA SER A 474 8.79 10.26 5.15
C SER A 474 10.02 11.12 4.87
N GLY A 475 9.83 12.43 4.70
CA GLY A 475 10.90 13.40 4.43
C GLY A 475 11.50 14.08 5.66
N LEU A 476 10.95 13.83 6.86
CA LEU A 476 11.42 14.47 8.09
C LEU A 476 12.60 13.70 8.73
N PRO A 477 13.51 14.38 9.46
CA PRO A 477 14.65 13.73 10.13
C PRO A 477 14.23 12.99 11.41
N LEU A 478 13.32 12.02 11.29
CA LEU A 478 12.67 11.29 12.38
C LEU A 478 12.89 9.78 12.24
N GLU A 479 12.93 9.08 13.36
CA GLU A 479 12.77 7.64 13.43
C GLU A 479 11.28 7.33 13.64
N VAL A 480 10.64 6.73 12.62
CA VAL A 480 9.19 6.47 12.60
C VAL A 480 8.94 4.96 12.62
N GLU A 481 8.10 4.51 13.53
CA GLU A 481 7.65 3.13 13.65
C GLU A 481 6.12 3.06 13.57
N PHE A 482 5.59 1.93 13.11
CA PHE A 482 4.16 1.68 13.01
C PHE A 482 3.79 0.60 14.02
N LEU A 483 2.87 0.93 14.94
CA LEU A 483 2.44 0.04 16.02
C LEU A 483 0.96 -0.29 15.89
N ASN A 484 0.62 -1.57 16.00
CA ASN A 484 -0.77 -1.95 16.15
C ASN A 484 -1.22 -1.94 17.62
N PHE A 485 -2.53 -1.95 17.83
CA PHE A 485 -3.13 -1.88 19.17
C PHE A 485 -2.85 -3.10 20.07
N GLU A 486 -2.37 -4.21 19.54
CA GLU A 486 -1.93 -5.37 20.33
C GLU A 486 -0.47 -5.24 20.74
N GLU A 487 0.38 -4.71 19.86
CA GLU A 487 1.80 -4.47 20.12
C GLU A 487 2.00 -3.39 21.17
N ILE A 488 1.21 -2.32 21.12
CA ILE A 488 1.34 -1.20 22.05
C ILE A 488 1.15 -1.62 23.52
N LEU A 489 0.37 -2.67 23.78
CA LEU A 489 0.19 -3.23 25.12
C LEU A 489 1.40 -4.05 25.62
N LYS A 490 2.31 -4.41 24.71
CA LYS A 490 3.44 -5.29 24.99
C LYS A 490 4.80 -4.61 24.88
N CYS A 491 4.88 -3.47 24.18
CA CYS A 491 6.13 -2.73 23.96
C CYS A 491 6.45 -1.79 25.12
N ASP A 492 7.72 -1.40 25.22
CA ASP A 492 8.14 -0.34 26.14
C ASP A 492 7.87 1.04 25.54
N LEU A 493 6.79 1.69 25.97
CA LEU A 493 6.41 3.01 25.49
C LEU A 493 7.41 4.13 25.86
N GLN A 494 8.36 3.89 26.76
CA GLN A 494 9.38 4.89 27.09
C GLN A 494 10.34 5.19 25.92
N GLU A 495 10.44 4.28 24.95
CA GLU A 495 11.22 4.49 23.73
C GLU A 495 10.62 5.57 22.82
N TYR A 496 9.30 5.77 22.90
CA TYR A 496 8.59 6.72 22.06
C TYR A 496 8.43 8.07 22.76
N LYS A 497 8.64 9.13 22.00
CA LYS A 497 8.41 10.51 22.44
C LYS A 497 7.10 11.09 21.93
N VAL A 498 6.66 10.60 20.77
CA VAL A 498 5.44 11.03 20.09
C VAL A 498 4.67 9.80 19.60
N ILE A 499 3.36 9.80 19.83
CA ILE A 499 2.44 8.80 19.25
C ILE A 499 1.38 9.55 18.46
N ILE A 500 1.22 9.16 17.18
CA ILE A 500 0.26 9.76 16.24
C ILE A 500 -0.88 8.77 15.99
N ASN A 501 -2.11 9.23 16.11
CA ASN A 501 -3.31 8.52 15.70
C ASN A 501 -4.10 9.38 14.72
N ALA A 502 -4.20 8.93 13.48
CA ALA A 502 -4.90 9.62 12.41
C ALA A 502 -5.95 8.69 11.79
N GLY A 503 -7.04 9.25 11.29
CA GLY A 503 -8.07 8.51 10.60
C GLY A 503 -9.47 8.93 10.98
N ARG A 504 -10.48 8.19 10.48
CA ARG A 504 -11.89 8.42 10.77
C ARG A 504 -12.44 7.35 11.69
N GLU A 505 -13.60 7.62 12.25
CA GLU A 505 -14.34 6.66 13.06
C GLU A 505 -14.45 5.30 12.34
N GLY A 506 -14.02 4.26 13.01
CA GLY A 506 -14.17 2.88 12.56
C GLY A 506 -13.20 2.42 11.50
N ASP A 507 -12.30 3.28 11.01
CA ASP A 507 -11.27 2.83 10.09
C ASP A 507 -10.09 2.13 10.80
N ALA A 508 -9.27 1.45 10.01
CA ALA A 508 -8.14 0.69 10.53
C ALA A 508 -7.05 1.56 11.17
N TRP A 509 -7.03 2.83 10.89
CA TRP A 509 -5.98 3.76 11.32
C TRP A 509 -6.38 4.52 12.58
N SER A 510 -7.63 4.96 12.68
CA SER A 510 -8.14 5.49 13.95
C SER A 510 -8.25 4.42 15.02
N GLY A 511 -8.38 3.15 14.61
CA GLY A 511 -8.41 1.98 15.47
C GLY A 511 -9.80 1.48 15.84
N GLY A 512 -10.85 2.28 15.72
CA GLY A 512 -12.22 1.89 16.01
C GLY A 512 -12.35 1.15 17.35
N LYS A 513 -13.05 0.04 17.36
CA LYS A 513 -13.26 -0.80 18.56
C LYS A 513 -11.98 -1.37 19.20
N ASN A 514 -10.82 -1.27 18.54
CA ASN A 514 -9.55 -1.67 19.13
C ASN A 514 -9.04 -0.68 20.19
N TRP A 515 -9.66 0.49 20.33
CA TRP A 515 -9.47 1.36 21.48
C TRP A 515 -10.13 0.76 22.73
N SER A 516 -9.48 -0.27 23.28
CA SER A 516 -9.92 -0.88 24.53
C SER A 516 -9.70 0.06 25.73
N ASP A 517 -10.25 -0.33 26.88
CA ASP A 517 -10.04 0.41 28.13
C ASP A 517 -8.56 0.40 28.52
N GLU A 518 -7.87 -0.73 28.30
CA GLU A 518 -6.46 -0.89 28.58
C GLU A 518 -5.58 0.01 27.73
N VAL A 519 -5.85 0.09 26.40
CA VAL A 519 -5.13 0.98 25.48
C VAL A 519 -5.34 2.44 25.88
N THR A 520 -6.59 2.82 26.16
CA THR A 520 -6.93 4.19 26.57
C THR A 520 -6.22 4.58 27.87
N ALA A 521 -6.26 3.70 28.90
CA ALA A 521 -5.60 3.95 30.16
C ALA A 521 -4.07 3.99 30.03
N LEU A 522 -3.50 3.11 29.22
CA LEU A 522 -2.06 3.05 28.97
C LEU A 522 -1.56 4.35 28.31
N LEU A 523 -2.21 4.81 27.23
CA LEU A 523 -1.83 6.03 26.54
C LEU A 523 -2.10 7.30 27.35
N THR A 524 -3.18 7.32 28.14
CA THR A 524 -3.45 8.40 29.08
C THR A 524 -2.30 8.53 30.08
N ARG A 525 -1.86 7.42 30.70
CA ARG A 525 -0.76 7.39 31.64
C ARG A 525 0.56 7.79 30.98
N TRP A 526 0.87 7.21 29.82
CA TRP A 526 2.08 7.52 29.06
C TRP A 526 2.17 9.04 28.74
N THR A 527 1.06 9.64 28.30
CA THR A 527 1.01 11.09 28.07
C THR A 527 1.19 11.85 29.39
N ALA A 528 0.51 11.44 30.47
CA ALA A 528 0.64 12.10 31.78
C ALA A 528 2.08 12.07 32.34
N GLU A 529 2.88 11.08 31.97
CA GLU A 529 4.29 10.91 32.37
C GLU A 529 5.26 11.71 31.48
N GLY A 530 4.81 12.34 30.40
CA GLY A 530 5.63 13.23 29.56
C GLY A 530 5.58 12.94 28.05
N GLY A 531 4.80 11.98 27.60
CA GLY A 531 4.60 11.68 26.19
C GLY A 531 3.81 12.77 25.43
N LEU A 532 3.97 12.84 24.12
CA LEU A 532 3.20 13.70 23.23
C LEU A 532 2.24 12.85 22.38
N PHE A 533 0.93 13.00 22.59
CA PHE A 533 -0.09 12.34 21.79
C PHE A 533 -0.67 13.29 20.74
N ILE A 534 -0.56 12.96 19.45
CA ILE A 534 -1.12 13.75 18.34
C ILE A 534 -2.29 12.99 17.73
N GLY A 535 -3.48 13.60 17.79
CA GLY A 535 -4.69 13.09 17.17
C GLY A 535 -5.06 13.89 15.92
N ILE A 536 -5.40 13.22 14.81
CA ILE A 536 -5.72 13.86 13.53
C ILE A 536 -7.05 13.33 12.99
N ASN A 537 -7.95 14.22 12.60
CA ASN A 537 -9.29 14.00 12.10
C ASN A 537 -10.24 13.46 13.20
N GLU A 538 -10.55 12.18 13.23
CA GLU A 538 -11.37 11.54 14.28
C GLU A 538 -10.55 10.49 15.06
N PRO A 539 -9.49 10.93 15.76
CA PRO A 539 -8.58 10.03 16.47
C PRO A 539 -9.30 9.37 17.65
N SER A 540 -9.03 8.10 17.89
CA SER A 540 -9.64 7.32 18.98
C SER A 540 -11.17 7.36 19.02
N ALA A 541 -11.82 7.62 17.90
CA ALA A 541 -13.27 7.81 17.84
C ALA A 541 -14.02 6.48 17.95
N ILE A 542 -14.92 6.40 18.93
CA ILE A 542 -15.84 5.28 19.11
C ILE A 542 -17.21 5.81 19.52
N PRO A 543 -18.27 5.54 18.74
CA PRO A 543 -19.64 5.91 19.12
C PRO A 543 -20.09 5.21 20.41
N GLY A 544 -20.97 5.87 21.15
CA GLY A 544 -21.63 5.29 22.32
C GLY A 544 -20.86 5.36 23.62
N TYR A 545 -19.71 6.03 23.67
CA TYR A 545 -19.00 6.37 24.90
C TYR A 545 -19.34 7.79 25.38
N HIS A 546 -19.03 8.09 26.66
CA HIS A 546 -19.16 9.41 27.23
C HIS A 546 -18.37 10.48 26.44
N GLN A 547 -17.19 10.14 25.95
CA GLN A 547 -16.39 10.96 25.06
C GLN A 547 -16.34 10.28 23.69
N TYR A 548 -16.60 11.03 22.62
CA TYR A 548 -16.53 10.52 21.26
C TYR A 548 -15.10 10.13 20.89
N PHE A 549 -14.13 11.02 21.19
CA PHE A 549 -12.73 10.66 21.20
C PHE A 549 -12.35 10.04 22.54
N ARG A 550 -12.01 8.77 22.56
CA ARG A 550 -11.57 8.09 23.80
C ARG A 550 -10.42 8.84 24.50
N MET A 551 -9.63 9.60 23.76
CA MET A 551 -8.53 10.43 24.25
C MET A 551 -8.88 11.93 24.36
N ALA A 552 -10.16 12.31 24.36
CA ALA A 552 -10.60 13.72 24.42
C ALA A 552 -10.00 14.48 25.62
N HIS A 553 -9.91 13.84 26.78
CA HIS A 553 -9.33 14.43 28.01
C HIS A 553 -7.81 14.70 27.88
N VAL A 554 -7.10 13.98 27.01
CA VAL A 554 -5.71 14.24 26.68
C VAL A 554 -5.60 15.32 25.61
N LEU A 555 -6.45 15.23 24.56
CA LEU A 555 -6.44 16.15 23.43
C LEU A 555 -6.96 17.57 23.75
N GLY A 556 -7.74 17.73 24.83
CA GLY A 556 -8.39 18.99 25.18
C GLY A 556 -9.61 19.33 24.30
N VAL A 557 -10.05 18.39 23.46
CA VAL A 557 -11.13 18.58 22.48
C VAL A 557 -11.93 17.31 22.31
N ASP A 558 -13.23 17.45 22.03
CA ASP A 558 -14.11 16.34 21.67
C ASP A 558 -15.05 16.73 20.54
N TYR A 559 -15.76 15.74 20.00
CA TYR A 559 -16.64 15.87 18.86
C TYR A 559 -18.09 15.61 19.27
N ASP A 560 -18.98 16.56 18.98
CA ASP A 560 -20.41 16.47 19.24
C ASP A 560 -21.17 16.09 17.97
N LYS A 561 -21.63 14.85 17.90
CA LYS A 561 -22.48 14.34 16.80
C LYS A 561 -23.99 14.45 17.12
N GLY A 562 -24.38 15.14 18.19
CA GLY A 562 -25.77 15.34 18.59
C GLY A 562 -26.25 14.42 19.70
N ASP A 563 -25.47 13.45 20.13
CA ASP A 563 -25.75 12.55 21.27
C ASP A 563 -25.08 13.01 22.57
N TYR A 564 -24.39 14.14 22.54
CA TYR A 564 -23.73 14.73 23.69
C TYR A 564 -24.14 16.17 23.92
N VAL A 565 -24.51 16.45 25.15
CA VAL A 565 -24.89 17.82 25.55
C VAL A 565 -23.68 18.57 26.08
N CYS A 566 -23.16 19.52 25.30
CA CYS A 566 -21.99 20.32 25.63
C CYS A 566 -22.32 21.74 26.14
N HIS A 567 -23.33 21.89 26.98
CA HIS A 567 -23.68 23.17 27.56
C HIS A 567 -22.52 23.81 28.32
N GLY A 568 -22.27 25.09 28.03
CA GLY A 568 -21.21 25.85 28.69
C GLY A 568 -19.80 25.57 28.22
N ARG A 569 -19.61 24.72 27.18
CA ARG A 569 -18.31 24.47 26.59
C ARG A 569 -18.08 25.32 25.35
N GLU A 570 -16.85 25.72 25.13
CA GLU A 570 -16.48 26.54 24.00
C GLU A 570 -16.45 25.70 22.71
N ARG A 571 -17.25 26.09 21.70
CA ARG A 571 -17.24 25.49 20.37
C ARG A 571 -16.20 26.16 19.52
N ILE A 572 -15.36 25.33 18.88
CA ILE A 572 -14.24 25.77 18.01
C ILE A 572 -14.47 25.39 16.54
N GLY A 573 -15.58 24.72 16.24
CA GLY A 573 -15.98 24.31 14.89
C GLY A 573 -17.43 23.82 14.89
N ARG A 574 -17.89 23.28 13.76
CA ARG A 574 -19.28 22.82 13.61
C ARG A 574 -19.67 21.79 14.66
N HIS A 575 -18.77 20.84 14.91
CA HIS A 575 -18.99 19.72 15.83
C HIS A 575 -17.93 19.63 16.94
N LEU A 576 -16.89 20.44 16.89
CA LEU A 576 -15.78 20.41 17.84
C LEU A 576 -16.01 21.38 18.99
N PHE A 577 -15.67 20.94 20.19
CA PHE A 577 -15.69 21.79 21.38
C PHE A 577 -14.50 21.49 22.30
N LEU A 578 -14.04 22.49 23.05
CA LEU A 578 -12.97 22.30 24.02
C LEU A 578 -13.48 21.53 25.24
N THR A 579 -12.71 20.56 25.71
CA THR A 579 -13.01 19.79 26.94
C THR A 579 -12.32 20.37 28.16
N ASP A 580 -11.32 21.24 27.97
CA ASP A 580 -10.56 21.90 29.01
C ASP A 580 -10.34 23.39 28.66
N GLU A 581 -10.45 24.27 29.65
CA GLU A 581 -10.26 25.71 29.48
C GLU A 581 -8.79 26.12 29.24
N TYR A 582 -7.86 25.23 29.53
CA TYR A 582 -6.41 25.43 29.28
C TYR A 582 -5.96 24.91 27.91
N ALA A 583 -6.87 24.41 27.09
CA ALA A 583 -6.55 24.01 25.72
C ALA A 583 -6.41 25.24 24.81
N GLU A 584 -5.31 25.34 24.10
CA GLU A 584 -4.98 26.50 23.25
C GLU A 584 -5.17 26.21 21.76
N ILE A 585 -5.83 27.12 21.06
CA ILE A 585 -6.00 27.05 19.60
C ILE A 585 -4.81 27.73 18.93
N GLN A 586 -4.14 26.98 18.04
CA GLN A 586 -3.04 27.50 17.25
C GLN A 586 -3.40 27.67 15.77
N LYS A 587 -2.75 28.63 15.10
CA LYS A 587 -2.91 28.84 13.66
C LYS A 587 -2.09 27.84 12.87
N VAL A 588 -2.74 27.18 11.92
CA VAL A 588 -2.11 26.27 10.94
C VAL A 588 -1.83 27.04 9.65
N PRO A 589 -0.73 26.75 8.93
CA PRO A 589 -0.38 27.46 7.70
C PRO A 589 -1.44 27.45 6.62
N ASP A 590 -2.24 26.38 6.52
CA ASP A 590 -3.32 26.25 5.54
C ASP A 590 -4.55 27.14 5.82
N GLY A 591 -4.64 27.74 6.99
CA GLY A 591 -5.73 28.63 7.42
C GLY A 591 -7.11 27.96 7.61
N LYS A 592 -7.19 26.64 7.41
CA LYS A 592 -8.48 25.88 7.50
C LYS A 592 -8.46 24.87 8.64
N THR A 593 -7.34 24.21 8.89
CA THR A 593 -7.21 23.19 9.94
C THR A 593 -7.26 23.84 11.31
N ILE A 594 -8.05 23.25 12.19
CA ILE A 594 -8.09 23.63 13.62
C ILE A 594 -7.00 22.82 14.31
N CYS A 595 -6.07 23.50 14.96
CA CYS A 595 -5.06 22.89 15.81
C CYS A 595 -5.32 23.27 17.27
N VAL A 596 -5.42 22.27 18.13
CA VAL A 596 -5.55 22.47 19.59
C VAL A 596 -4.33 21.86 20.27
N VAL A 597 -3.69 22.58 21.14
CA VAL A 597 -2.59 22.13 22.00
C VAL A 597 -3.05 22.16 23.43
N HIS A 598 -2.91 21.05 24.13
CA HIS A 598 -3.37 20.88 25.50
C HIS A 598 -2.26 20.31 26.37
N ASP A 599 -1.93 21.01 27.45
CA ASP A 599 -1.00 20.52 28.46
C ASP A 599 -1.70 19.50 29.35
N PHE A 600 -1.26 18.24 29.28
CA PHE A 600 -1.82 17.15 30.05
C PHE A 600 -0.79 16.59 31.05
N LYS A 601 -0.88 17.03 32.30
CA LYS A 601 0.07 16.69 33.37
C LYS A 601 1.51 17.09 33.00
N LYS A 602 2.40 16.10 32.75
CA LYS A 602 3.80 16.35 32.32
C LYS A 602 3.96 16.32 30.80
N GLY A 603 2.99 15.77 30.09
CA GLY A 603 3.01 15.65 28.62
C GLY A 603 2.02 16.57 27.95
N LYS A 604 1.69 16.27 26.70
CA LYS A 604 0.81 17.11 25.85
C LYS A 604 -0.09 16.25 24.98
N GLY A 605 -1.31 16.74 24.74
CA GLY A 605 -2.17 16.32 23.66
C GLY A 605 -2.20 17.38 22.56
N ILE A 606 -2.17 16.98 21.31
CA ILE A 606 -2.35 17.87 20.16
C ILE A 606 -3.45 17.30 19.28
N TYR A 607 -4.37 18.14 18.86
CA TYR A 607 -5.41 17.77 17.92
C TYR A 607 -5.32 18.59 16.64
N LEU A 608 -5.45 17.92 15.49
CA LEU A 608 -5.60 18.53 14.17
C LEU A 608 -6.90 18.05 13.54
N SER A 609 -7.78 18.98 13.15
CA SER A 609 -9.10 18.62 12.57
C SER A 609 -9.02 17.97 11.19
N SER A 610 -7.89 18.11 10.49
CA SER A 610 -7.53 17.47 9.22
C SER A 610 -6.04 17.63 8.99
N TYR A 611 -5.49 16.94 8.01
CA TYR A 611 -4.11 17.15 7.59
C TYR A 611 -3.97 16.96 6.09
N GLU A 612 -3.48 17.99 5.39
CA GLU A 612 -3.12 17.94 3.98
C GLU A 612 -1.63 18.24 3.85
N TYR A 613 -0.90 17.38 3.12
CA TYR A 613 0.52 17.59 2.91
C TYR A 613 0.77 18.83 2.04
N SER A 614 1.61 19.69 2.54
CA SER A 614 2.34 20.72 1.81
C SER A 614 3.68 20.90 2.50
N PRO A 615 4.69 21.51 1.87
CA PRO A 615 5.96 21.81 2.55
C PRO A 615 5.78 22.61 3.84
N GLN A 616 4.86 23.58 3.85
CA GLN A 616 4.54 24.40 5.02
C GLN A 616 3.87 23.59 6.14
N ASN A 617 2.91 22.73 5.77
CA ASN A 617 2.22 21.88 6.75
C ASN A 617 3.15 20.80 7.29
N ALA A 618 4.08 20.28 6.49
CA ALA A 618 5.10 19.34 6.95
C ALA A 618 6.07 19.99 7.96
N GLU A 619 6.51 21.22 7.71
CA GLU A 619 7.31 22.00 8.66
C GLU A 619 6.52 22.28 9.94
N PHE A 620 5.22 22.59 9.83
CA PHE A 620 4.35 22.80 11.00
C PHE A 620 4.20 21.52 11.83
N LEU A 621 3.91 20.38 11.19
CA LEU A 621 3.84 19.08 11.87
C LEU A 621 5.17 18.72 12.55
N PHE A 622 6.30 18.99 11.88
CA PHE A 622 7.62 18.76 12.46
C PHE A 622 7.83 19.60 13.73
N ARG A 623 7.43 20.89 13.73
CA ARG A 623 7.50 21.74 14.93
C ARG A 623 6.64 21.20 16.06
N LEU A 624 5.46 20.68 15.78
CA LEU A 624 4.62 20.01 16.79
C LEU A 624 5.30 18.77 17.36
N ILE A 625 5.90 17.93 16.51
CA ILE A 625 6.65 16.73 16.93
C ILE A 625 7.85 17.12 17.79
N CYS A 626 8.53 18.21 17.49
CA CYS A 626 9.66 18.71 18.29
C CYS A 626 9.27 19.11 19.73
N LEU A 627 7.99 19.38 20.02
CA LEU A 627 7.54 19.58 21.39
C LEU A 627 7.72 18.32 22.26
N GLY A 628 7.72 17.12 21.66
CA GLY A 628 7.98 15.85 22.35
C GLY A 628 9.44 15.38 22.21
N CYS A 629 10.02 15.51 21.03
CA CYS A 629 11.37 15.02 20.72
C CYS A 629 12.50 16.00 21.07
N GLY A 630 12.18 17.28 21.35
CA GLY A 630 13.19 18.34 21.54
C GLY A 630 13.57 19.03 20.22
N GLN A 631 14.37 20.10 20.34
CA GLN A 631 14.74 20.90 19.18
C GLN A 631 15.81 20.20 18.33
N PRO A 632 15.71 20.28 16.97
CA PRO A 632 16.72 19.71 16.10
C PRO A 632 18.01 20.54 16.10
N GLU A 633 19.15 19.87 15.97
CA GLU A 633 20.46 20.50 15.81
C GLU A 633 20.78 20.86 14.32
N VAL A 634 19.97 20.32 13.40
CA VAL A 634 20.04 20.65 11.96
C VAL A 634 18.69 21.27 11.58
N ILE A 635 18.74 22.55 11.25
CA ILE A 635 17.54 23.36 11.01
C ILE A 635 17.63 23.93 9.60
N ASN A 636 16.63 23.63 8.78
CA ASN A 636 16.44 24.27 7.49
C ASN A 636 15.60 25.54 7.67
N GLY A 637 16.03 26.64 7.08
CA GLY A 637 15.39 27.95 7.26
C GLY A 637 14.22 28.23 6.33
N ASP A 638 13.94 27.37 5.36
CA ASP A 638 12.91 27.59 4.34
C ASP A 638 12.26 26.24 3.94
N HIS A 639 10.94 26.23 3.78
CA HIS A 639 10.17 25.08 3.33
C HIS A 639 10.28 24.76 1.83
N ASN A 640 10.81 25.67 1.00
CA ASN A 640 11.05 25.43 -0.44
C ASN A 640 12.34 24.65 -0.68
N THR A 641 13.20 24.58 0.32
CA THR A 641 14.42 23.78 0.30
C THR A 641 14.38 22.73 1.39
N GLU A 642 15.12 21.67 1.23
CA GLU A 642 15.32 20.67 2.26
C GLU A 642 16.80 20.28 2.37
N CYS A 643 17.17 19.68 3.50
CA CYS A 643 18.54 19.26 3.72
C CYS A 643 18.63 17.95 4.52
N ALA A 644 19.75 17.24 4.36
CA ALA A 644 20.14 16.16 5.24
C ALA A 644 21.62 16.26 5.58
N TRP A 645 21.93 16.10 6.86
CA TRP A 645 23.29 16.11 7.38
C TRP A 645 23.80 14.69 7.59
N PHE A 646 24.99 14.38 7.08
CA PHE A 646 25.69 13.11 7.23
C PHE A 646 26.88 13.29 8.19
N PRO A 647 26.72 13.01 9.48
CA PRO A 647 27.73 13.32 10.52
C PRO A 647 29.07 12.66 10.28
N LYS A 648 29.07 11.40 9.82
CA LYS A 648 30.30 10.63 9.63
C LYS A 648 31.25 11.23 8.59
N THR A 649 30.68 11.80 7.54
CA THR A 649 31.43 12.39 6.41
C THR A 649 31.51 13.89 6.47
N LYS A 650 30.79 14.52 7.40
CA LYS A 650 30.62 15.98 7.49
C LYS A 650 30.09 16.59 6.20
N LYS A 651 29.19 15.89 5.53
CA LYS A 651 28.56 16.34 4.28
C LYS A 651 27.12 16.76 4.55
N LEU A 652 26.74 17.89 4.00
CA LEU A 652 25.38 18.43 3.99
C LEU A 652 24.88 18.41 2.56
N ILE A 653 23.84 17.64 2.30
CA ILE A 653 23.08 17.74 1.05
C ILE A 653 21.96 18.76 1.24
N ILE A 654 21.81 19.65 0.26
CA ILE A 654 20.76 20.68 0.20
C ILE A 654 20.08 20.55 -1.16
N VAL A 655 18.75 20.58 -1.17
CA VAL A 655 17.95 20.44 -2.39
C VAL A 655 16.93 21.56 -2.50
N ASN A 656 16.71 22.01 -3.73
CA ASN A 656 15.62 22.90 -4.10
C ASN A 656 14.46 22.05 -4.61
N ASN A 657 13.28 22.15 -4.00
CA ASN A 657 12.07 21.39 -4.35
C ASN A 657 11.09 22.19 -5.24
N THR A 658 11.55 23.30 -5.84
CA THR A 658 10.70 24.22 -6.61
C THR A 658 11.24 24.49 -8.02
N GLU A 659 10.38 25.01 -8.88
CA GLU A 659 10.71 25.47 -10.24
C GLU A 659 11.47 26.81 -10.26
N GLU A 660 11.66 27.44 -9.11
CA GLU A 660 12.30 28.74 -8.99
C GLU A 660 13.68 28.63 -8.33
N LYS A 661 14.56 29.63 -8.57
CA LYS A 661 15.81 29.71 -7.84
C LYS A 661 15.53 29.97 -6.37
N GLN A 662 16.24 29.26 -5.51
CA GLN A 662 16.11 29.40 -4.06
C GLN A 662 17.44 29.74 -3.40
N LYS A 663 17.35 30.40 -2.28
CA LYS A 663 18.48 30.65 -1.39
C LYS A 663 18.26 29.87 -0.09
N ALA A 664 18.97 28.78 0.06
CA ALA A 664 18.90 27.98 1.28
C ALA A 664 19.79 28.54 2.38
N GLU A 665 19.30 28.50 3.61
CA GLU A 665 20.03 28.82 4.82
C GLU A 665 19.81 27.66 5.83
N VAL A 666 20.87 26.92 6.14
CA VAL A 666 20.82 25.77 7.03
C VAL A 666 21.72 26.00 8.23
N LEU A 667 21.22 25.75 9.43
CA LEU A 667 22.02 25.68 10.64
C LEU A 667 22.38 24.21 10.90
N VAL A 668 23.68 23.91 11.05
CA VAL A 668 24.19 22.58 11.39
C VAL A 668 24.97 22.71 12.69
N PHE A 669 24.41 22.25 13.81
CA PHE A 669 24.99 22.41 15.15
C PHE A 669 25.46 23.86 15.44
N GLY A 670 24.57 24.81 15.12
CA GLY A 670 24.82 26.25 15.30
C GLY A 670 25.67 26.91 14.20
N LYS A 671 26.29 26.17 13.29
CA LYS A 671 27.02 26.75 12.13
C LYS A 671 26.06 27.03 10.99
N LYS A 672 26.13 28.25 10.47
CA LYS A 672 25.30 28.68 9.33
C LYS A 672 25.94 28.26 8.00
N VAL A 673 25.21 27.59 7.17
CA VAL A 673 25.56 27.21 5.79
C VAL A 673 24.54 27.82 4.85
N THR A 674 25.02 28.57 3.83
CA THR A 674 24.16 29.18 2.80
C THR A 674 24.45 28.59 1.44
N ALA A 675 23.43 28.49 0.59
CA ALA A 675 23.55 28.05 -0.79
C ALA A 675 22.55 28.78 -1.69
N GLU A 676 22.95 29.04 -2.93
CA GLU A 676 22.04 29.43 -4.01
C GLU A 676 21.83 28.19 -4.88
N LEU A 677 20.59 27.88 -5.18
CA LEU A 677 20.18 26.66 -5.91
C LEU A 677 19.34 27.05 -7.13
N LEU A 678 19.65 26.45 -8.26
CA LEU A 678 18.81 26.49 -9.45
C LEU A 678 17.53 25.64 -9.24
N PRO A 679 16.51 25.74 -10.11
CA PRO A 679 15.33 24.89 -10.05
C PRO A 679 15.68 23.42 -9.93
N TYR A 680 15.08 22.74 -8.94
CA TYR A 680 15.27 21.31 -8.65
C TYR A 680 16.73 20.87 -8.43
N GLU A 681 17.65 21.80 -8.18
CA GLU A 681 19.07 21.49 -8.00
C GLU A 681 19.34 20.82 -6.66
N GLN A 682 20.32 19.92 -6.69
CA GLN A 682 20.92 19.25 -5.55
C GLN A 682 22.39 19.62 -5.44
N ILE A 683 22.83 19.98 -4.25
CA ILE A 683 24.24 20.25 -3.99
C ILE A 683 24.71 19.55 -2.72
N ILE A 684 25.99 19.22 -2.66
CA ILE A 684 26.63 18.64 -1.47
C ILE A 684 27.73 19.58 -1.02
N LYS A 685 27.69 19.98 0.26
CA LYS A 685 28.70 20.83 0.91
C LYS A 685 29.41 20.09 2.04
N ASN A 686 30.69 20.30 2.16
CA ASN A 686 31.43 19.89 3.37
C ASN A 686 31.21 20.95 4.45
N VAL A 687 30.92 20.50 5.67
CA VAL A 687 30.75 21.40 6.84
C VAL A 687 31.78 20.93 7.88
N GLU A 688 32.86 21.72 8.06
CA GLU A 688 33.96 21.41 8.94
C GLU A 688 33.58 21.49 10.44
#